data_ed6cd6db4eca653910872ae9f26bd84d
#
_entry.id   ed6cd6db4eca653910872ae9f26bd84d
#
_cell.length_a   1.000
_cell.length_b   1.000
_cell.length_c   1.000
_cell.angle_alpha   90.00
_cell.angle_beta   90.00
_cell.angle_gamma   90.00
#
_symmetry.space_group_name_H-M   'P 1'
#
loop_
_entity.id
_entity.type
_entity.pdbx_description
1 polymer ?
#
loop_
_entity_poly.entity_id
_entity_poly.type
_entity_poly.pdbx_seq_one_letter_code
_entity_poly.pdbx_strand_id
1 'polypeptide(L)'
;MSSENGPEQGGAQDAPPEQLALIRETVRRAKTPRAKPRTWRGAALAKELPVARVLVDKGVLHLDRYFDYAVPEELDAEAQPGVRVRVRFGAGRHRVRDGRREGGGLIDGFLVERLAESDYAGPLAALAQVVSPERILDEELLGLVRSVADRYAGSVADVLQLAVPPRNARAEKRESPQPLPAPPVPEPGSWARYEQGAAFVAALASGGAPRAVWNALPGPQWAEELARAVAATLASGRGALVVLPDGRAVARADAALTALLGEGRHAVLTADAGPEKRYAQWLAVRRGAVRAVIGTRGAMFAPVRDLGLVALWDDGDDSHSEPHAPQPHAREVLLLRAAQDRCAFLLGGWSCTVDAAQLVETGWARPLVAAREQVRGAAPLVRTVGDQDLARDEAARAARLPTLAWQAVREGLRHGPVLVQVPRRGYVPRMACAACRTPARCRHCSGPLEGQESASALRCGWCGREEGAWHCPECGAFRLRAQVVGARRTAEELGRAFPAVPVRTSGREHVLDTVSEAPALIVSTPGAEPVAEGGYAAALLLDGWAMLGRPDLRSGEDALRRWLAAAALVRPQSAGGTVVAVAEPTLRPVQALVRWDPVGHALRELAERAELGFPPVSRMAAVAGPPEAVGGFLGAVELPPEAEVLGPVPLPVTAAGRPRRVGAPPPGEHWERALVRVPPGRGAALAAALKAAQATRTARGSDTAVWVRIDPPDIG
;
A
#
# COMPACT_ATOMS: atom_id res chain seq x y z
N MET A 1 -54.52 59.61 -14.39
CA MET A 1 -55.29 58.94 -15.46
C MET A 1 -54.68 57.51 -15.47
N SER A 2 -55.29 56.58 -14.76
CA SER A 2 -56.23 55.59 -15.31
C SER A 2 -55.40 54.58 -16.13
N SER A 3 -55.36 53.30 -15.96
CA SER A 3 -56.16 52.26 -15.27
C SER A 3 -55.51 50.95 -15.61
N GLU A 4 -55.42 50.04 -14.62
CA GLU A 4 -56.09 48.73 -14.63
C GLU A 4 -55.67 47.73 -15.74
N ASN A 5 -55.15 46.60 -15.42
CA ASN A 5 -55.70 45.25 -15.24
C ASN A 5 -54.65 44.16 -15.45
N GLY A 6 -54.52 43.28 -14.50
CA GLY A 6 -53.99 41.93 -14.73
C GLY A 6 -55.14 41.00 -15.19
N PRO A 7 -55.13 39.68 -15.09
CA PRO A 7 -54.03 38.67 -14.92
C PRO A 7 -54.15 37.58 -15.99
N GLU A 8 -53.23 36.59 -16.02
CA GLU A 8 -53.47 35.16 -16.29
C GLU A 8 -52.12 34.47 -16.44
N GLN A 9 -51.75 33.59 -15.52
CA GLN A 9 -51.96 32.12 -15.43
C GLN A 9 -51.34 31.33 -16.58
N GLY A 10 -50.45 30.47 -16.20
CA GLY A 10 -49.96 29.36 -16.99
C GLY A 10 -48.60 28.91 -16.52
N GLY A 11 -48.51 28.27 -15.55
CA GLY A 11 -48.11 27.16 -14.75
C GLY A 11 -47.55 25.98 -15.55
N ALA A 12 -46.29 25.71 -15.40
CA ALA A 12 -45.79 24.38 -15.51
C ALA A 12 -44.86 24.16 -14.31
N GLN A 13 -45.43 23.52 -13.30
CA GLN A 13 -44.68 22.98 -12.15
C GLN A 13 -44.01 21.72 -12.61
N ASP A 14 -42.69 21.75 -12.76
CA ASP A 14 -41.86 20.54 -12.75
C ASP A 14 -41.77 20.06 -11.30
N ALA A 15 -42.50 19.00 -11.02
CA ALA A 15 -42.40 18.28 -9.76
C ALA A 15 -41.05 17.61 -9.64
N PRO A 16 -40.33 17.71 -8.51
CA PRO A 16 -39.12 16.96 -8.29
C PRO A 16 -39.43 15.44 -8.21
N PRO A 17 -38.56 14.60 -8.71
CA PRO A 17 -38.79 13.15 -8.74
C PRO A 17 -39.07 12.61 -7.33
N GLU A 18 -40.04 11.72 -7.22
CA GLU A 18 -40.55 11.12 -5.96
C GLU A 18 -39.46 10.55 -5.01
N GLN A 19 -38.26 10.27 -5.51
CA GLN A 19 -37.13 9.77 -4.72
C GLN A 19 -36.50 10.84 -3.80
N LEU A 20 -36.53 12.12 -4.18
CA LEU A 20 -36.07 13.23 -3.33
C LEU A 20 -37.11 13.58 -2.25
N ALA A 21 -38.39 13.29 -2.51
CA ALA A 21 -39.46 13.49 -1.55
C ALA A 21 -39.35 12.51 -0.36
N LEU A 22 -39.00 11.25 -0.62
CA LEU A 22 -38.78 10.21 0.42
C LEU A 22 -37.65 10.58 1.38
N ILE A 23 -36.55 11.16 0.88
CA ILE A 23 -35.43 11.61 1.73
C ILE A 23 -35.80 12.84 2.53
N ARG A 24 -36.55 13.78 1.95
CA ARG A 24 -37.02 15.01 2.64
C ARG A 24 -38.13 14.71 3.63
N GLU A 25 -39.02 13.75 3.36
CA GLU A 25 -40.11 13.37 4.26
C GLU A 25 -39.60 12.63 5.51
N THR A 26 -38.53 11.84 5.38
CA THR A 26 -37.86 11.18 6.52
C THR A 26 -37.23 12.20 7.48
N VAL A 27 -36.74 13.33 6.96
CA VAL A 27 -36.11 14.39 7.77
C VAL A 27 -37.16 15.32 8.43
N ARG A 28 -38.36 15.44 7.86
CA ARG A 28 -39.41 16.33 8.42
C ARG A 28 -40.30 15.69 9.49
N ARG A 29 -40.36 14.34 9.57
CA ARG A 29 -41.14 13.62 10.62
C ARG A 29 -40.44 13.50 11.99
N ALA A 30 -39.24 14.02 12.16
CA ALA A 30 -38.43 13.86 13.37
C ALA A 30 -38.63 14.97 14.42
N LYS A 31 -39.85 15.41 14.70
CA LYS A 31 -40.06 16.39 15.78
C LYS A 31 -41.33 16.13 16.60
N THR A 32 -41.48 14.91 17.10
CA THR A 32 -42.40 14.67 18.24
C THR A 32 -41.62 13.89 19.29
N PRO A 33 -41.45 14.37 20.53
CA PRO A 33 -40.79 13.60 21.58
C PRO A 33 -41.61 12.35 21.86
N ARG A 34 -41.10 11.18 21.49
CA ARG A 34 -41.69 9.90 21.86
C ARG A 34 -41.29 9.56 23.28
N ALA A 35 -42.29 9.17 24.09
CA ALA A 35 -42.02 8.65 25.43
C ALA A 35 -41.01 7.50 25.38
N LYS A 36 -40.02 7.54 26.27
CA LYS A 36 -38.94 6.52 26.37
C LYS A 36 -39.57 5.14 26.52
N PRO A 37 -39.22 4.15 25.69
CA PRO A 37 -39.68 2.79 25.89
C PRO A 37 -39.12 2.27 27.21
N ARG A 38 -39.96 2.10 28.21
CA ARG A 38 -39.58 1.57 29.54
C ARG A 38 -39.32 0.05 29.55
N THR A 39 -39.81 -0.65 28.56
CA THR A 39 -39.59 -2.09 28.41
C THR A 39 -39.55 -2.48 26.95
N TRP A 40 -38.73 -3.49 26.61
CA TRP A 40 -38.74 -4.15 25.31
C TRP A 40 -39.21 -5.62 25.48
N ARG A 41 -40.35 -5.97 24.85
CA ARG A 41 -40.94 -7.33 25.00
C ARG A 41 -41.02 -7.86 26.46
N GLY A 42 -41.26 -6.96 27.41
CA GLY A 42 -41.31 -7.30 28.83
C GLY A 42 -40.02 -7.32 29.60
N ALA A 43 -38.86 -7.15 28.93
CA ALA A 43 -37.56 -6.95 29.57
C ALA A 43 -37.35 -5.47 29.93
N ALA A 44 -36.76 -5.21 31.11
CA ALA A 44 -36.36 -3.87 31.51
C ALA A 44 -35.20 -3.38 30.65
N LEU A 45 -35.23 -2.10 30.31
CA LEU A 45 -34.15 -1.43 29.60
C LEU A 45 -33.22 -0.72 30.56
N ALA A 46 -32.00 -0.49 30.13
CA ALA A 46 -31.03 0.35 30.85
C ALA A 46 -31.66 1.68 31.26
N LYS A 47 -31.41 2.11 32.50
CA LYS A 47 -32.02 3.31 33.09
C LYS A 47 -31.50 4.58 32.48
N GLU A 48 -30.19 4.60 32.23
CA GLU A 48 -29.49 5.70 31.58
C GLU A 48 -29.05 5.26 30.17
N LEU A 49 -29.19 6.14 29.17
CA LEU A 49 -28.74 5.92 27.79
C LEU A 49 -29.22 4.55 27.23
N PRO A 50 -30.53 4.26 27.17
CA PRO A 50 -31.05 2.94 26.82
C PRO A 50 -30.89 2.56 25.34
N VAL A 51 -30.28 3.39 24.53
CA VAL A 51 -30.06 3.16 23.09
C VAL A 51 -28.58 2.97 22.81
N ALA A 52 -28.27 1.86 22.14
CA ALA A 52 -26.93 1.56 21.61
C ALA A 52 -26.90 1.87 20.12
N ARG A 53 -26.03 2.77 19.71
CA ARG A 53 -25.71 3.04 18.30
C ARG A 53 -24.62 2.09 17.86
N VAL A 54 -24.93 1.22 16.88
CA VAL A 54 -24.08 0.11 16.47
C VAL A 54 -23.66 0.27 15.01
N LEU A 55 -22.38 0.08 14.74
CA LEU A 55 -21.84 -0.13 13.41
C LEU A 55 -21.81 -1.65 13.16
N VAL A 56 -22.53 -2.10 12.15
CA VAL A 56 -22.58 -3.54 11.80
C VAL A 56 -21.39 -3.95 10.96
N ASP A 57 -20.83 -5.13 11.24
CA ASP A 57 -19.68 -5.68 10.52
C ASP A 57 -20.12 -6.30 9.18
N LYS A 58 -20.51 -5.45 8.24
CA LYS A 58 -20.85 -5.81 6.87
C LYS A 58 -20.30 -4.80 5.89
N GLY A 59 -19.35 -5.24 5.05
CA GLY A 59 -18.72 -4.44 4.00
C GLY A 59 -19.62 -4.12 2.81
N VAL A 60 -20.84 -3.66 3.05
CA VAL A 60 -21.82 -3.31 2.02
C VAL A 60 -22.12 -1.81 2.10
N LEU A 61 -21.82 -1.07 1.07
CA LEU A 61 -21.81 0.40 1.11
C LEU A 61 -23.15 1.05 1.46
N HIS A 62 -24.30 0.53 1.02
CA HIS A 62 -25.60 1.07 1.43
C HIS A 62 -25.95 0.82 2.90
N LEU A 63 -25.20 -0.07 3.59
CA LEU A 63 -25.29 -0.34 5.02
C LEU A 63 -24.22 0.38 5.84
N ASP A 64 -23.37 1.20 5.21
CA ASP A 64 -22.32 1.99 5.85
C ASP A 64 -22.90 3.17 6.64
N ARG A 65 -23.70 2.82 7.65
CA ARG A 65 -24.37 3.74 8.55
C ARG A 65 -24.57 3.09 9.92
N TYR A 66 -24.96 3.88 10.90
CA TYR A 66 -25.30 3.38 12.22
C TYR A 66 -26.73 2.83 12.30
N PHE A 67 -26.89 1.87 13.19
CA PHE A 67 -28.16 1.28 13.53
C PHE A 67 -28.37 1.33 15.05
N ASP A 68 -29.53 1.79 15.47
CA ASP A 68 -29.85 1.94 16.88
C ASP A 68 -30.60 0.69 17.41
N TYR A 69 -30.17 0.24 18.59
CA TYR A 69 -30.72 -0.92 19.30
C TYR A 69 -31.05 -0.56 20.74
N ALA A 70 -32.08 -1.17 21.30
CA ALA A 70 -32.40 -1.03 22.71
C ALA A 70 -31.42 -1.85 23.58
N VAL A 71 -30.94 -1.31 24.68
CA VAL A 71 -30.03 -2.01 25.61
C VAL A 71 -30.82 -2.59 26.77
N PRO A 72 -30.86 -3.95 26.91
CA PRO A 72 -31.43 -4.59 28.09
C PRO A 72 -30.69 -4.21 29.37
N GLU A 73 -31.39 -4.09 30.50
CA GLU A 73 -30.79 -3.70 31.80
C GLU A 73 -29.68 -4.69 32.21
N GLU A 74 -29.81 -5.96 31.89
CA GLU A 74 -28.80 -7.01 32.15
C GLU A 74 -27.47 -6.80 31.42
N LEU A 75 -27.47 -6.09 30.29
CA LEU A 75 -26.29 -5.78 29.50
C LEU A 75 -25.74 -4.38 29.75
N ASP A 76 -26.38 -3.56 30.60
CA ASP A 76 -26.08 -2.15 30.77
C ASP A 76 -24.60 -1.90 31.18
N ALA A 77 -24.08 -2.68 32.11
CA ALA A 77 -22.72 -2.55 32.59
C ALA A 77 -21.65 -2.88 31.53
N GLU A 78 -21.93 -3.88 30.67
CA GLU A 78 -20.98 -4.36 29.66
C GLU A 78 -21.14 -3.65 28.32
N ALA A 79 -22.34 -3.16 27.99
CA ALA A 79 -22.63 -2.50 26.71
C ALA A 79 -22.11 -1.06 26.67
N GLN A 80 -20.80 -0.90 26.72
CA GLN A 80 -20.12 0.39 26.71
C GLN A 80 -19.61 0.73 25.29
N PRO A 81 -19.44 2.02 24.95
CA PRO A 81 -18.81 2.42 23.69
C PRO A 81 -17.45 1.78 23.48
N GLY A 82 -17.23 1.22 22.29
CA GLY A 82 -16.00 0.55 21.90
C GLY A 82 -16.01 -0.97 22.02
N VAL A 83 -17.05 -1.58 22.58
CA VAL A 83 -17.13 -3.05 22.73
C VAL A 83 -17.68 -3.73 21.47
N ARG A 84 -17.32 -5.01 21.29
CA ARG A 84 -17.94 -5.88 20.25
C ARG A 84 -19.29 -6.39 20.75
N VAL A 85 -20.27 -6.30 19.87
CA VAL A 85 -21.63 -6.72 20.13
C VAL A 85 -22.16 -7.64 19.02
N ARG A 86 -23.21 -8.39 19.33
CA ARG A 86 -24.03 -9.10 18.33
C ARG A 86 -25.41 -8.50 18.30
N VAL A 87 -25.89 -8.30 17.08
CA VAL A 87 -27.21 -7.73 16.83
C VAL A 87 -27.97 -8.56 15.81
N ARG A 88 -29.30 -8.53 15.89
CA ARG A 88 -30.16 -9.11 14.84
C ARG A 88 -30.27 -8.10 13.70
N PHE A 89 -29.93 -8.55 12.48
CA PHE A 89 -29.88 -7.66 11.32
C PHE A 89 -30.47 -8.31 10.07
N GLY A 90 -31.23 -7.52 9.29
CA GLY A 90 -31.83 -7.91 8.02
C GLY A 90 -33.21 -8.52 8.18
N ALA A 91 -34.01 -8.45 7.11
CA ALA A 91 -35.29 -9.16 6.97
C ALA A 91 -35.04 -10.62 6.60
N GLY A 92 -34.49 -11.41 7.52
CA GLY A 92 -34.27 -12.84 7.28
C GLY A 92 -35.57 -13.56 6.97
N ARG A 93 -35.52 -14.60 6.11
CA ARG A 93 -36.66 -15.51 5.92
C ARG A 93 -37.16 -15.90 7.29
N HIS A 94 -38.42 -15.55 7.56
CA HIS A 94 -39.09 -15.85 8.84
C HIS A 94 -39.05 -17.35 9.10
N ARG A 95 -38.15 -17.82 9.93
CA ARG A 95 -38.29 -19.13 10.56
C ARG A 95 -39.25 -18.94 11.72
N VAL A 96 -40.42 -19.53 11.60
CA VAL A 96 -41.37 -19.65 12.70
C VAL A 96 -40.83 -20.74 13.61
N ARG A 97 -40.30 -20.37 14.76
CA ARG A 97 -39.99 -21.30 15.86
C ARG A 97 -40.93 -20.93 17.00
N ASP A 98 -41.70 -21.91 17.49
CA ASP A 98 -42.65 -21.75 18.59
C ASP A 98 -43.72 -20.65 18.40
N GLY A 99 -44.24 -20.49 17.18
CA GLY A 99 -45.27 -19.51 16.87
C GLY A 99 -44.83 -18.04 16.83
N ARG A 100 -43.54 -17.76 17.00
CA ARG A 100 -42.97 -16.40 16.96
C ARG A 100 -42.13 -16.17 15.70
N ARG A 101 -42.36 -15.06 15.02
CA ARG A 101 -41.57 -14.60 13.89
C ARG A 101 -40.26 -14.03 14.42
N GLU A 102 -39.15 -14.74 14.30
CA GLU A 102 -37.81 -14.20 14.53
C GLU A 102 -37.23 -13.69 13.21
N GLY A 103 -37.10 -12.37 13.05
CA GLY A 103 -36.50 -11.75 11.88
C GLY A 103 -35.01 -11.51 12.07
N GLY A 104 -34.22 -11.76 11.02
CA GLY A 104 -32.79 -11.42 10.93
C GLY A 104 -31.84 -12.44 11.56
N GLY A 105 -30.67 -12.64 10.90
CA GLY A 105 -29.54 -13.38 11.46
C GLY A 105 -28.79 -12.55 12.51
N LEU A 106 -28.08 -13.23 13.42
CA LEU A 106 -27.12 -12.57 14.29
C LEU A 106 -25.87 -12.18 13.48
N ILE A 107 -25.46 -10.94 13.58
CA ILE A 107 -24.22 -10.43 13.01
C ILE A 107 -23.39 -9.70 14.06
N ASP A 108 -22.10 -9.70 13.87
CA ASP A 108 -21.17 -8.95 14.71
C ASP A 108 -21.24 -7.46 14.38
N GLY A 109 -20.89 -6.63 15.34
CA GLY A 109 -20.81 -5.16 15.20
C GLY A 109 -20.04 -4.54 16.37
N PHE A 110 -19.93 -3.24 16.33
CA PHE A 110 -19.28 -2.45 17.37
C PHE A 110 -20.27 -1.42 17.93
N LEU A 111 -20.40 -1.38 19.25
CA LEU A 111 -21.15 -0.33 19.91
C LEU A 111 -20.30 0.94 19.86
N VAL A 112 -20.79 1.96 19.16
CA VAL A 112 -20.05 3.21 18.96
C VAL A 112 -20.43 4.25 20.01
N GLU A 113 -21.73 4.35 20.33
CA GLU A 113 -22.26 5.39 21.20
C GLU A 113 -23.48 4.88 21.97
N ARG A 114 -23.71 5.42 23.16
CA ARG A 114 -24.93 5.23 23.95
C ARG A 114 -25.74 6.54 23.93
N LEU A 115 -27.02 6.45 23.69
CA LEU A 115 -27.92 7.59 23.55
C LEU A 115 -29.13 7.48 24.48
N ALA A 116 -29.66 8.62 24.87
CA ALA A 116 -30.90 8.68 25.65
C ALA A 116 -32.12 8.36 24.77
N GLU A 117 -32.09 8.74 23.50
CA GLU A 117 -33.18 8.59 22.53
C GLU A 117 -32.62 8.27 21.15
N SER A 118 -33.41 7.57 20.34
CA SER A 118 -33.05 7.27 18.94
C SER A 118 -33.79 8.17 17.98
N ASP A 119 -33.12 8.58 16.90
CA ASP A 119 -33.71 9.29 15.78
C ASP A 119 -34.61 8.38 14.92
N TYR A 120 -34.56 7.07 15.11
CA TYR A 120 -35.37 6.10 14.39
C TYR A 120 -36.79 6.05 14.96
N ALA A 121 -37.77 6.35 14.12
CA ALA A 121 -39.19 6.43 14.53
C ALA A 121 -39.87 5.06 14.79
N GLY A 122 -39.23 3.94 14.41
CA GLY A 122 -39.74 2.59 14.58
C GLY A 122 -39.38 1.94 15.92
N PRO A 123 -39.92 0.74 16.21
CA PRO A 123 -39.53 -0.02 17.38
C PRO A 123 -38.10 -0.52 17.25
N LEU A 124 -37.24 -0.25 18.25
CA LEU A 124 -35.89 -0.74 18.29
C LEU A 124 -35.87 -2.24 18.60
N ALA A 125 -34.99 -2.98 17.91
CA ALA A 125 -34.64 -4.34 18.32
C ALA A 125 -33.69 -4.27 19.55
N ALA A 126 -33.70 -5.30 20.40
CA ALA A 126 -32.74 -5.35 21.50
C ALA A 126 -31.35 -5.78 21.04
N LEU A 127 -30.32 -5.24 21.70
CA LEU A 127 -28.98 -5.77 21.65
C LEU A 127 -28.99 -7.23 22.08
N ALA A 128 -28.46 -8.13 21.25
CA ALA A 128 -28.56 -9.56 21.53
C ALA A 128 -27.51 -10.05 22.50
N GLN A 129 -26.27 -9.50 22.41
CA GLN A 129 -25.16 -9.94 23.22
C GLN A 129 -24.01 -8.92 23.18
N VAL A 130 -23.33 -8.71 24.29
CA VAL A 130 -21.98 -8.17 24.34
C VAL A 130 -21.00 -9.34 24.21
N VAL A 131 -20.15 -9.31 23.18
CA VAL A 131 -19.21 -10.42 22.86
C VAL A 131 -18.04 -10.41 23.85
N SER A 132 -17.63 -9.22 24.25
CA SER A 132 -16.54 -8.98 25.21
C SER A 132 -16.67 -7.57 25.79
N PRO A 133 -16.41 -7.38 27.10
CA PRO A 133 -16.38 -6.06 27.72
C PRO A 133 -15.12 -5.26 27.34
N GLU A 134 -14.18 -5.84 26.63
CA GLU A 134 -12.96 -5.16 26.18
C GLU A 134 -13.32 -4.04 25.18
N ARG A 135 -12.93 -2.80 25.52
CA ARG A 135 -13.16 -1.61 24.68
C ARG A 135 -12.04 -1.49 23.65
N ILE A 136 -12.25 -2.11 22.49
CA ILE A 136 -11.24 -2.21 21.44
C ILE A 136 -11.28 -1.06 20.43
N LEU A 137 -12.41 -0.36 20.32
CA LEU A 137 -12.62 0.75 19.40
C LEU A 137 -12.84 2.03 20.21
N ASP A 138 -11.93 3.00 20.07
CA ASP A 138 -12.08 4.35 20.61
C ASP A 138 -12.43 5.35 19.51
N GLU A 139 -12.67 6.60 19.88
CA GLU A 139 -12.99 7.69 18.95
C GLU A 139 -11.84 7.96 17.98
N GLU A 140 -10.59 7.85 18.42
CA GLU A 140 -9.39 8.10 17.60
C GLU A 140 -9.28 7.04 16.49
N LEU A 141 -9.37 5.75 16.85
CA LEU A 141 -9.33 4.68 15.86
C LEU A 141 -10.55 4.71 14.94
N LEU A 142 -11.74 4.99 15.46
CA LEU A 142 -12.96 5.14 14.65
C LEU A 142 -12.83 6.32 13.68
N GLY A 143 -12.29 7.45 14.13
CA GLY A 143 -12.02 8.63 13.30
C GLY A 143 -11.06 8.32 12.15
N LEU A 144 -9.96 7.60 12.44
CA LEU A 144 -9.02 7.14 11.41
C LEU A 144 -9.69 6.21 10.40
N VAL A 145 -10.40 5.20 10.90
CA VAL A 145 -11.10 4.22 10.03
C VAL A 145 -12.09 4.91 9.10
N ARG A 146 -12.86 5.90 9.59
CA ARG A 146 -13.75 6.72 8.74
C ARG A 146 -13.00 7.52 7.71
N SER A 147 -11.94 8.22 8.13
CA SER A 147 -11.13 9.04 7.21
C SER A 147 -10.54 8.19 6.09
N VAL A 148 -10.12 6.96 6.39
CA VAL A 148 -9.63 6.00 5.38
C VAL A 148 -10.76 5.51 4.48
N ALA A 149 -11.93 5.15 5.06
CA ALA A 149 -13.09 4.70 4.28
C ALA A 149 -13.57 5.78 3.32
N ASP A 150 -13.63 7.03 3.76
CA ASP A 150 -14.07 8.17 2.93
C ASP A 150 -13.04 8.50 1.85
N ARG A 151 -11.74 8.47 2.18
CA ARG A 151 -10.67 8.71 1.20
C ARG A 151 -10.65 7.68 0.06
N TYR A 152 -10.97 6.41 0.37
CA TYR A 152 -10.88 5.30 -0.58
C TYR A 152 -12.24 4.81 -1.10
N ALA A 153 -13.30 5.61 -0.93
CA ALA A 153 -14.67 5.28 -1.35
C ALA A 153 -15.16 3.90 -0.82
N GLY A 154 -14.63 3.48 0.34
CA GLY A 154 -14.91 2.19 0.97
C GLY A 154 -15.95 2.28 2.08
N SER A 155 -16.27 1.13 2.69
CA SER A 155 -17.09 1.07 3.90
C SER A 155 -16.22 1.13 5.17
N VAL A 156 -16.79 1.69 6.24
CA VAL A 156 -16.15 1.69 7.57
C VAL A 156 -15.93 0.26 8.06
N ALA A 157 -16.85 -0.66 7.76
CA ALA A 157 -16.74 -2.07 8.12
C ALA A 157 -15.53 -2.75 7.46
N ASP A 158 -15.27 -2.51 6.16
CA ASP A 158 -14.10 -3.07 5.48
C ASP A 158 -12.80 -2.60 6.13
N VAL A 159 -12.70 -1.29 6.45
CA VAL A 159 -11.51 -0.75 7.12
C VAL A 159 -11.35 -1.26 8.54
N LEU A 160 -12.45 -1.45 9.29
CA LEU A 160 -12.40 -2.04 10.63
C LEU A 160 -11.85 -3.47 10.62
N GLN A 161 -12.19 -4.27 9.62
CA GLN A 161 -11.64 -5.62 9.45
C GLN A 161 -10.12 -5.61 9.22
N LEU A 162 -9.59 -4.54 8.61
CA LEU A 162 -8.14 -4.33 8.47
C LEU A 162 -7.49 -3.82 9.76
N ALA A 163 -8.20 -2.97 10.50
CA ALA A 163 -7.68 -2.26 11.66
C ALA A 163 -7.68 -3.09 12.94
N VAL A 164 -8.68 -3.94 13.13
CA VAL A 164 -8.89 -4.70 14.36
C VAL A 164 -8.71 -6.19 14.10
N PRO A 165 -7.67 -6.82 14.66
CA PRO A 165 -7.43 -8.24 14.43
C PRO A 165 -8.57 -9.11 14.98
N PRO A 166 -8.77 -10.33 14.44
CA PRO A 166 -9.76 -11.27 14.95
C PRO A 166 -9.59 -11.51 16.45
N ARG A 167 -10.70 -11.54 17.17
CA ARG A 167 -10.73 -11.73 18.62
C ARG A 167 -10.13 -13.08 19.02
N ASN A 168 -9.29 -13.06 20.06
CA ASN A 168 -8.83 -14.25 20.75
C ASN A 168 -9.17 -14.16 22.25
N ALA A 169 -10.12 -14.98 22.70
CA ALA A 169 -10.62 -14.94 24.08
C ALA A 169 -9.56 -15.33 25.13
N ARG A 170 -8.55 -16.13 24.77
CA ARG A 170 -7.45 -16.47 25.69
C ARG A 170 -6.51 -15.27 25.87
N ALA A 171 -6.21 -14.56 24.79
CA ALA A 171 -5.40 -13.37 24.83
C ALA A 171 -6.06 -12.23 25.62
N GLU A 172 -7.39 -12.07 25.55
CA GLU A 172 -8.14 -11.08 26.33
C GLU A 172 -8.02 -11.28 27.84
N LYS A 173 -8.02 -12.55 28.28
CA LYS A 173 -7.92 -12.90 29.71
C LYS A 173 -6.52 -12.70 30.30
N ARG A 174 -5.50 -12.53 29.45
CA ARG A 174 -4.13 -12.27 29.91
C ARG A 174 -4.01 -10.82 30.37
N GLU A 175 -3.40 -10.63 31.51
CA GLU A 175 -2.96 -9.31 31.95
C GLU A 175 -1.87 -8.80 31.02
N SER A 176 -1.94 -7.52 30.70
CA SER A 176 -0.86 -6.87 29.96
C SER A 176 0.32 -6.57 30.90
N PRO A 177 1.56 -6.56 30.39
CA PRO A 177 2.71 -6.19 31.19
C PRO A 177 2.56 -4.76 31.74
N GLN A 178 3.24 -4.47 32.86
CA GLN A 178 3.28 -3.11 33.40
C GLN A 178 4.02 -2.18 32.40
N PRO A 179 3.52 -0.96 32.20
CA PRO A 179 4.21 0.01 31.37
C PRO A 179 5.60 0.31 31.92
N LEU A 180 6.60 0.25 31.05
CA LEU A 180 7.96 0.61 31.44
C LEU A 180 8.14 2.13 31.43
N PRO A 181 8.99 2.70 32.31
CA PRO A 181 9.28 4.14 32.36
C PRO A 181 9.89 4.61 31.01
N ALA A 182 9.77 5.90 30.69
CA ALA A 182 10.37 6.47 29.50
C ALA A 182 11.90 6.20 29.49
N PRO A 183 12.47 5.82 28.31
CA PRO A 183 13.90 5.64 28.20
C PRO A 183 14.63 7.00 28.25
N PRO A 184 15.94 7.01 28.50
CA PRO A 184 16.73 8.23 28.36
C PRO A 184 16.72 8.72 26.91
N VAL A 185 16.95 10.02 26.72
CA VAL A 185 17.11 10.61 25.39
C VAL A 185 18.33 10.00 24.69
N PRO A 186 18.18 9.41 23.51
CA PRO A 186 19.31 8.81 22.82
C PRO A 186 20.23 9.88 22.21
N GLU A 187 21.52 9.56 22.12
CA GLU A 187 22.44 10.33 21.30
C GLU A 187 22.02 10.27 19.83
N PRO A 188 22.27 11.31 19.01
CA PRO A 188 21.90 11.30 17.60
C PRO A 188 22.51 10.13 16.81
N GLY A 189 23.72 9.68 17.15
CA GLY A 189 24.38 8.58 16.46
C GLY A 189 24.57 8.87 14.99
N SER A 190 24.19 7.91 14.13
CA SER A 190 24.28 8.04 12.68
C SER A 190 23.41 9.16 12.07
N TRP A 191 22.40 9.67 12.78
CA TRP A 191 21.64 10.85 12.36
C TRP A 191 22.50 12.11 12.18
N ALA A 192 23.64 12.20 12.88
CA ALA A 192 24.57 13.31 12.75
C ALA A 192 25.18 13.43 11.33
N ARG A 193 25.06 12.39 10.50
CA ARG A 193 25.53 12.38 9.09
C ARG A 193 24.58 13.12 8.14
N TYR A 194 23.35 13.43 8.58
CA TYR A 194 22.34 14.16 7.82
C TYR A 194 22.29 15.61 8.30
N GLU A 195 22.15 16.56 7.39
CA GLU A 195 22.23 18.01 7.69
C GLU A 195 21.27 18.44 8.82
N GLN A 196 20.06 17.89 8.86
CA GLN A 196 19.05 18.19 9.87
C GLN A 196 18.78 17.00 10.83
N GLY A 197 19.59 15.95 10.77
CA GLY A 197 19.32 14.71 11.47
C GLY A 197 19.34 14.82 12.99
N ALA A 198 20.35 15.49 13.55
CA ALA A 198 20.45 15.74 15.00
C ALA A 198 19.28 16.61 15.50
N ALA A 199 18.91 17.64 14.76
CA ALA A 199 17.78 18.51 15.07
C ALA A 199 16.44 17.76 15.00
N PHE A 200 16.29 16.83 14.05
CA PHE A 200 15.11 15.96 13.95
C PHE A 200 14.96 15.09 15.20
N VAL A 201 16.02 14.39 15.63
CA VAL A 201 15.99 13.55 16.85
C VAL A 201 15.72 14.39 18.11
N ALA A 202 16.34 15.57 18.23
CA ALA A 202 16.09 16.49 19.34
C ALA A 202 14.64 16.98 19.37
N ALA A 203 14.04 17.28 18.21
CA ALA A 203 12.63 17.65 18.11
C ALA A 203 11.70 16.52 18.57
N LEU A 204 11.99 15.27 18.21
CA LEU A 204 11.21 14.11 18.70
C LEU A 204 11.33 13.97 20.22
N ALA A 205 12.55 14.08 20.76
CA ALA A 205 12.81 13.96 22.19
C ALA A 205 12.13 15.07 23.03
N SER A 206 11.90 16.23 22.44
CA SER A 206 11.14 17.33 23.06
C SER A 206 9.62 17.24 22.88
N GLY A 207 9.11 16.17 22.25
CA GLY A 207 7.69 15.99 21.98
C GLY A 207 7.17 16.78 20.77
N GLY A 208 8.05 17.35 19.97
CA GLY A 208 7.71 18.03 18.72
C GLY A 208 7.16 17.07 17.67
N ALA A 209 6.59 17.64 16.60
CA ALA A 209 5.99 16.90 15.51
C ALA A 209 6.65 17.24 14.15
N PRO A 210 7.97 17.02 13.97
CA PRO A 210 8.63 17.25 12.70
C PRO A 210 8.13 16.29 11.64
N ARG A 211 8.01 16.76 10.38
CA ARG A 211 7.64 15.95 9.23
C ARG A 211 8.80 15.91 8.25
N ALA A 212 9.26 14.71 7.93
CA ALA A 212 10.47 14.54 7.14
C ALA A 212 10.35 13.43 6.09
N VAL A 213 10.98 13.68 4.94
CA VAL A 213 11.32 12.67 3.93
C VAL A 213 12.81 12.42 4.04
N TRP A 214 13.18 11.22 4.41
CA TRP A 214 14.53 10.80 4.71
C TRP A 214 15.11 9.93 3.59
N ASN A 215 16.10 10.47 2.86
CA ASN A 215 16.86 9.68 1.92
C ASN A 215 18.06 9.06 2.64
N ALA A 216 17.93 7.80 2.99
CA ALA A 216 18.91 7.08 3.77
C ALA A 216 20.21 6.84 3.00
N LEU A 217 21.34 6.95 3.69
CA LEU A 217 22.63 6.53 3.18
C LEU A 217 22.65 5.02 2.94
N PRO A 218 23.37 4.53 1.91
CA PRO A 218 23.52 3.09 1.70
C PRO A 218 24.19 2.41 2.91
N GLY A 219 23.83 1.18 3.15
CA GLY A 219 24.33 0.39 4.26
C GLY A 219 23.24 -0.05 5.25
N PRO A 220 23.63 -0.78 6.31
CA PRO A 220 22.70 -1.39 7.26
C PRO A 220 22.18 -0.47 8.35
N GLN A 221 22.66 0.79 8.46
CA GLN A 221 22.41 1.70 9.59
C GLN A 221 20.97 2.18 9.71
N TRP A 222 20.15 2.08 8.66
CA TRP A 222 18.78 2.57 8.65
C TRP A 222 17.92 2.03 9.80
N ALA A 223 18.15 0.78 10.22
CA ALA A 223 17.39 0.16 11.33
C ALA A 223 17.76 0.81 12.68
N GLU A 224 19.05 1.11 12.89
CA GLU A 224 19.51 1.83 14.07
C GLU A 224 19.01 3.27 14.08
N GLU A 225 19.01 3.95 12.93
CA GLU A 225 18.46 5.29 12.74
C GLU A 225 16.96 5.33 13.10
N LEU A 226 16.18 4.36 12.62
CA LEU A 226 14.78 4.22 13.03
C LEU A 226 14.64 3.95 14.52
N ALA A 227 15.45 3.05 15.09
CA ALA A 227 15.42 2.75 16.52
C ALA A 227 15.69 3.99 17.38
N ARG A 228 16.63 4.86 16.98
CA ARG A 228 16.92 6.12 17.67
C ARG A 228 15.76 7.11 17.57
N ALA A 229 15.10 7.22 16.42
CA ALA A 229 13.91 8.05 16.26
C ALA A 229 12.75 7.57 17.19
N VAL A 230 12.53 6.25 17.27
CA VAL A 230 11.56 5.65 18.20
C VAL A 230 11.95 5.94 19.64
N ALA A 231 13.23 5.71 20.02
CA ALA A 231 13.72 5.96 21.38
C ALA A 231 13.57 7.41 21.80
N ALA A 232 13.89 8.38 20.91
CA ALA A 232 13.70 9.80 21.14
C ALA A 232 12.22 10.15 21.39
N THR A 233 11.32 9.56 20.60
CA THR A 233 9.87 9.74 20.79
C THR A 233 9.39 9.17 22.11
N LEU A 234 9.84 7.98 22.50
CA LEU A 234 9.50 7.37 23.79
C LEU A 234 10.07 8.17 24.98
N ALA A 235 11.24 8.78 24.82
CA ALA A 235 11.84 9.64 25.84
C ALA A 235 10.97 10.89 26.13
N SER A 236 10.24 11.40 25.14
CA SER A 236 9.26 12.48 25.32
C SER A 236 7.96 12.04 26.03
N GLY A 237 7.80 10.75 26.35
CA GLY A 237 6.58 10.17 26.90
C GLY A 237 5.51 9.85 25.86
N ARG A 238 5.76 10.10 24.56
CA ARG A 238 4.83 9.81 23.45
C ARG A 238 5.10 8.44 22.85
N GLY A 239 4.12 7.90 22.11
CA GLY A 239 4.21 6.61 21.46
C GLY A 239 4.77 6.69 20.02
N ALA A 240 5.25 5.56 19.49
CA ALA A 240 5.80 5.48 18.12
C ALA A 240 5.25 4.29 17.34
N LEU A 241 5.02 4.49 16.05
CA LEU A 241 4.58 3.47 15.10
C LEU A 241 5.49 3.46 13.89
N VAL A 242 6.06 2.30 13.57
CA VAL A 242 6.89 2.09 12.38
C VAL A 242 6.29 1.00 11.51
N VAL A 243 6.06 1.30 10.24
CA VAL A 243 5.58 0.35 9.24
C VAL A 243 6.70 0.02 8.26
N LEU A 244 6.90 -1.27 8.04
CA LEU A 244 8.00 -1.86 7.29
C LEU A 244 7.46 -2.78 6.18
N PRO A 245 8.17 -2.96 5.06
CA PRO A 245 7.63 -3.68 3.90
C PRO A 245 7.45 -5.17 4.15
N ASP A 246 8.35 -5.81 4.87
CA ASP A 246 8.35 -7.26 5.06
C ASP A 246 8.86 -7.71 6.44
N GLY A 247 8.75 -9.02 6.72
CA GLY A 247 9.18 -9.62 7.99
C GLY A 247 10.69 -9.51 8.23
N ARG A 248 11.53 -9.45 7.20
CA ARG A 248 13.00 -9.31 7.33
C ARG A 248 13.37 -7.90 7.74
N ALA A 249 12.71 -6.90 7.17
CA ALA A 249 12.86 -5.51 7.60
C ALA A 249 12.38 -5.34 9.05
N VAL A 250 11.26 -5.98 9.40
CA VAL A 250 10.76 -5.99 10.80
C VAL A 250 11.78 -6.64 11.74
N ALA A 251 12.35 -7.78 11.38
CA ALA A 251 13.35 -8.47 12.23
C ALA A 251 14.62 -7.62 12.46
N ARG A 252 15.07 -6.86 11.45
CA ARG A 252 16.21 -5.94 11.60
C ARG A 252 15.87 -4.75 12.50
N ALA A 253 14.70 -4.16 12.34
CA ALA A 253 14.25 -3.08 13.20
C ALA A 253 14.02 -3.57 14.64
N ASP A 254 13.49 -4.79 14.83
CA ASP A 254 13.31 -5.45 16.13
C ASP A 254 14.64 -5.63 16.85
N ALA A 255 15.64 -6.17 16.16
CA ALA A 255 16.98 -6.32 16.69
C ALA A 255 17.62 -4.98 17.11
N ALA A 256 17.50 -3.94 16.25
CA ALA A 256 18.05 -2.62 16.56
C ALA A 256 17.33 -1.95 17.74
N LEU A 257 16.00 -2.07 17.83
CA LEU A 257 15.22 -1.56 18.95
C LEU A 257 15.53 -2.30 20.25
N THR A 258 15.64 -3.63 20.20
CA THR A 258 16.00 -4.45 21.35
C THR A 258 17.40 -4.13 21.87
N ALA A 259 18.36 -3.95 20.96
CA ALA A 259 19.72 -3.55 21.32
C ALA A 259 19.78 -2.17 21.99
N LEU A 260 18.97 -1.22 21.51
CA LEU A 260 18.97 0.16 22.03
C LEU A 260 18.11 0.33 23.29
N LEU A 261 16.94 -0.28 23.35
CA LEU A 261 15.92 -0.03 24.37
C LEU A 261 15.79 -1.16 25.41
N GLY A 262 16.27 -2.36 25.09
CA GLY A 262 16.02 -3.59 25.84
C GLY A 262 14.70 -4.27 25.44
N GLU A 263 14.49 -5.48 25.97
CA GLU A 263 13.31 -6.30 25.71
C GLU A 263 12.02 -5.68 26.29
N GLY A 264 10.88 -6.00 25.67
CA GLY A 264 9.54 -5.63 26.16
C GLY A 264 9.15 -4.17 25.94
N ARG A 265 9.98 -3.37 25.29
CA ARG A 265 9.74 -1.94 25.03
C ARG A 265 8.88 -1.66 23.79
N HIS A 266 8.75 -2.62 22.90
CA HIS A 266 7.97 -2.49 21.67
C HIS A 266 7.19 -3.78 21.36
N ALA A 267 6.13 -3.63 20.59
CA ALA A 267 5.33 -4.72 20.07
C ALA A 267 5.63 -4.95 18.59
N VAL A 268 5.68 -6.23 18.18
CA VAL A 268 5.91 -6.64 16.79
C VAL A 268 4.60 -7.16 16.19
N LEU A 269 4.00 -6.41 15.26
CA LEU A 269 2.73 -6.78 14.63
C LEU A 269 2.95 -7.28 13.20
N THR A 270 3.09 -8.61 13.06
CA THR A 270 3.21 -9.30 11.77
C THR A 270 2.15 -10.38 11.63
N ALA A 271 1.87 -10.80 10.39
CA ALA A 271 0.92 -11.90 10.13
C ALA A 271 1.43 -13.25 10.63
N ASP A 272 2.76 -13.45 10.59
CA ASP A 272 3.41 -14.73 10.91
C ASP A 272 3.42 -15.06 12.42
N ALA A 273 3.13 -14.06 13.27
CA ALA A 273 3.12 -14.24 14.72
C ALA A 273 2.01 -15.19 15.24
N GLY A 274 1.08 -15.59 14.36
CA GLY A 274 -0.11 -16.34 14.72
C GLY A 274 -1.19 -15.48 15.42
N PRO A 275 -2.47 -15.91 15.38
CA PRO A 275 -3.59 -15.06 15.78
C PRO A 275 -3.60 -14.71 17.28
N GLU A 276 -3.23 -15.64 18.15
CA GLU A 276 -3.23 -15.39 19.61
C GLU A 276 -2.14 -14.39 20.01
N LYS A 277 -0.91 -14.59 19.57
CA LYS A 277 0.22 -13.70 19.88
C LYS A 277 -0.01 -12.30 19.30
N ARG A 278 -0.48 -12.24 18.04
CA ARG A 278 -0.81 -10.99 17.38
C ARG A 278 -1.88 -10.20 18.13
N TYR A 279 -2.97 -10.85 18.55
CA TYR A 279 -4.05 -10.19 19.30
C TYR A 279 -3.59 -9.76 20.70
N ALA A 280 -2.78 -10.58 21.39
CA ALA A 280 -2.21 -10.23 22.69
C ALA A 280 -1.29 -8.98 22.61
N GLN A 281 -0.43 -8.91 21.59
CA GLN A 281 0.42 -7.74 21.38
C GLN A 281 -0.39 -6.50 21.02
N TRP A 282 -1.40 -6.66 20.17
CA TRP A 282 -2.31 -5.57 19.81
C TRP A 282 -3.06 -5.03 21.04
N LEU A 283 -3.53 -5.93 21.93
CA LEU A 283 -4.17 -5.54 23.20
C LEU A 283 -3.20 -4.86 24.16
N ALA A 284 -1.95 -5.30 24.24
CA ALA A 284 -0.94 -4.65 25.08
C ALA A 284 -0.70 -3.19 24.64
N VAL A 285 -0.71 -2.94 23.32
CA VAL A 285 -0.64 -1.58 22.77
C VAL A 285 -1.92 -0.81 23.08
N ARG A 286 -3.08 -1.37 22.84
CA ARG A 286 -4.39 -0.76 23.10
C ARG A 286 -4.58 -0.36 24.56
N ARG A 287 -4.14 -1.22 25.49
CA ARG A 287 -4.17 -1.00 26.93
C ARG A 287 -3.10 -0.02 27.40
N GLY A 288 -2.17 0.39 26.53
CA GLY A 288 -1.09 1.33 26.84
C GLY A 288 0.08 0.72 27.61
N ALA A 289 0.14 -0.61 27.71
CA ALA A 289 1.26 -1.32 28.32
C ALA A 289 2.55 -1.19 27.49
N VAL A 290 2.41 -1.08 26.17
CA VAL A 290 3.51 -0.86 25.23
C VAL A 290 3.16 0.33 24.34
N ARG A 291 4.11 1.25 24.16
CA ARG A 291 3.90 2.49 23.41
C ARG A 291 4.65 2.56 22.08
N ALA A 292 5.54 1.61 21.79
CA ALA A 292 6.19 1.49 20.49
C ALA A 292 5.68 0.27 19.73
N VAL A 293 5.42 0.44 18.45
CA VAL A 293 4.96 -0.63 17.55
C VAL A 293 5.82 -0.62 16.30
N ILE A 294 6.31 -1.79 15.92
CA ILE A 294 6.84 -2.05 14.59
C ILE A 294 6.04 -3.17 13.93
N GLY A 295 5.90 -3.13 12.63
CA GLY A 295 5.20 -4.20 11.95
C GLY A 295 5.10 -4.00 10.46
N THR A 296 4.46 -4.96 9.80
CA THR A 296 4.13 -4.83 8.39
C THR A 296 2.88 -3.97 8.19
N ARG A 297 2.42 -3.83 6.98
CA ARG A 297 1.26 -3.01 6.58
C ARG A 297 0.10 -3.01 7.59
N GLY A 298 -0.29 -4.17 8.11
CA GLY A 298 -1.38 -4.26 9.09
C GLY A 298 -1.16 -3.44 10.38
N ALA A 299 0.08 -3.07 10.70
CA ALA A 299 0.40 -2.25 11.85
C ALA A 299 0.00 -0.77 11.68
N MET A 300 -0.29 -0.31 10.46
CA MET A 300 -0.66 1.09 10.19
C MET A 300 -1.88 1.57 11.01
N PHE A 301 -2.72 0.65 11.48
CA PHE A 301 -3.88 0.93 12.34
C PHE A 301 -3.65 0.64 13.83
N ALA A 302 -2.44 0.29 14.26
CA ALA A 302 -2.17 -0.04 15.66
C ALA A 302 -2.59 1.10 16.61
N PRO A 303 -3.36 0.81 17.68
CA PRO A 303 -3.94 1.83 18.56
C PRO A 303 -2.92 2.31 19.61
N VAL A 304 -1.86 2.97 19.14
CA VAL A 304 -0.78 3.51 19.97
C VAL A 304 -1.29 4.74 20.70
N ARG A 305 -1.21 4.74 22.03
CA ARG A 305 -1.61 5.89 22.86
C ARG A 305 -0.62 7.03 22.76
N ASP A 306 -1.11 8.26 22.81
CA ASP A 306 -0.31 9.49 22.75
C ASP A 306 0.71 9.46 21.62
N LEU A 307 0.25 9.13 20.41
CA LEU A 307 1.13 8.91 19.26
C LEU A 307 1.98 10.15 18.95
N GLY A 308 3.29 9.99 18.98
CA GLY A 308 4.29 11.04 18.75
C GLY A 308 5.02 10.92 17.42
N LEU A 309 5.11 9.69 16.87
CA LEU A 309 5.80 9.44 15.61
C LEU A 309 5.08 8.34 14.82
N VAL A 310 4.85 8.60 13.55
CA VAL A 310 4.59 7.56 12.55
C VAL A 310 5.74 7.54 11.54
N ALA A 311 6.26 6.35 11.26
CA ALA A 311 7.33 6.15 10.30
C ALA A 311 6.99 5.06 9.29
N LEU A 312 7.39 5.26 8.04
CA LEU A 312 7.28 4.29 6.96
C LEU A 312 8.63 4.13 6.28
N TRP A 313 9.06 2.89 6.12
CA TRP A 313 10.30 2.57 5.41
C TRP A 313 10.01 1.99 4.04
N ASP A 314 10.67 2.53 3.00
CA ASP A 314 10.60 2.10 1.60
C ASP A 314 9.16 2.11 1.04
N ASP A 315 8.53 3.29 1.05
CA ASP A 315 7.13 3.50 0.67
C ASP A 315 6.76 3.10 -0.77
N GLY A 316 7.75 2.97 -1.63
CA GLY A 316 7.59 2.45 -2.99
C GLY A 316 7.44 0.93 -3.07
N ASP A 317 7.53 0.19 -1.97
CA ASP A 317 7.33 -1.26 -2.00
C ASP A 317 5.84 -1.63 -2.14
N ASP A 318 5.55 -2.54 -3.08
CA ASP A 318 4.19 -3.01 -3.38
C ASP A 318 3.47 -3.59 -2.14
N SER A 319 4.22 -4.08 -1.14
CA SER A 319 3.68 -4.66 0.09
C SER A 319 2.93 -3.66 0.96
N HIS A 320 3.17 -2.36 0.78
CA HIS A 320 2.46 -1.29 1.48
C HIS A 320 1.05 -1.03 0.96
N SER A 321 0.69 -1.55 -0.23
CA SER A 321 -0.66 -1.51 -0.77
C SER A 321 -1.50 -2.66 -0.20
N GLU A 322 -2.63 -2.37 0.44
CA GLU A 322 -3.56 -3.39 0.94
C GLU A 322 -4.31 -4.05 -0.23
N PRO A 323 -4.30 -5.39 -0.36
CA PRO A 323 -5.03 -6.08 -1.41
C PRO A 323 -6.55 -6.15 -1.18
N HIS A 324 -7.02 -6.05 0.08
CA HIS A 324 -8.44 -6.10 0.41
C HIS A 324 -9.08 -4.71 0.36
N ALA A 325 -10.37 -4.67 0.02
CA ALA A 325 -11.12 -3.41 -0.02
C ALA A 325 -11.02 -2.66 1.33
N PRO A 326 -10.94 -1.34 1.27
CA PRO A 326 -10.92 -0.44 0.10
C PRO A 326 -9.53 -0.19 -0.49
N GLN A 327 -8.55 -1.03 -0.21
CA GLN A 327 -7.19 -1.06 -0.75
C GLN A 327 -6.34 0.18 -0.40
N PRO A 328 -6.29 0.59 0.86
CA PRO A 328 -5.49 1.73 1.27
C PRO A 328 -3.99 1.44 1.14
N HIS A 329 -3.22 2.49 0.84
CA HIS A 329 -1.77 2.45 0.90
C HIS A 329 -1.29 2.92 2.28
N ALA A 330 -0.30 2.23 2.87
CA ALA A 330 0.19 2.54 4.22
C ALA A 330 0.65 3.99 4.37
N ARG A 331 1.35 4.57 3.38
CA ARG A 331 1.76 5.99 3.38
C ARG A 331 0.55 6.91 3.61
N GLU A 332 -0.53 6.70 2.87
CA GLU A 332 -1.70 7.55 2.94
C GLU A 332 -2.43 7.44 4.30
N VAL A 333 -2.49 6.23 4.86
CA VAL A 333 -3.04 6.03 6.20
C VAL A 333 -2.17 6.72 7.26
N LEU A 334 -0.84 6.64 7.14
CA LEU A 334 0.06 7.31 8.08
C LEU A 334 0.04 8.84 7.93
N LEU A 335 -0.19 9.36 6.71
CA LEU A 335 -0.41 10.80 6.49
C LEU A 335 -1.71 11.28 7.18
N LEU A 336 -2.81 10.51 7.08
CA LEU A 336 -4.05 10.80 7.79
C LEU A 336 -3.83 10.78 9.32
N ARG A 337 -3.11 9.78 9.83
CA ARG A 337 -2.75 9.71 11.26
C ARG A 337 -1.89 10.87 11.70
N ALA A 338 -0.84 11.22 10.95
CA ALA A 338 0.01 12.36 11.30
C ALA A 338 -0.78 13.68 11.40
N ALA A 339 -1.81 13.84 10.57
CA ALA A 339 -2.70 15.00 10.62
C ALA A 339 -3.67 14.93 11.81
N GLN A 340 -4.33 13.78 12.03
CA GLN A 340 -5.31 13.57 13.09
C GLN A 340 -4.66 13.65 14.49
N ASP A 341 -3.56 12.93 14.69
CA ASP A 341 -2.89 12.79 16.00
C ASP A 341 -1.86 13.92 16.25
N ARG A 342 -1.67 14.81 15.26
CA ARG A 342 -0.68 15.90 15.30
C ARG A 342 0.69 15.41 15.71
N CYS A 343 1.13 14.30 15.14
CA CYS A 343 2.40 13.67 15.44
C CYS A 343 3.45 13.88 14.34
N ALA A 344 4.70 13.53 14.66
CA ALA A 344 5.78 13.53 13.70
C ALA A 344 5.55 12.47 12.61
N PHE A 345 6.08 12.75 11.41
CA PHE A 345 6.03 11.86 10.26
C PHE A 345 7.43 11.67 9.69
N LEU A 346 7.83 10.42 9.51
CA LEU A 346 9.11 10.05 8.89
C LEU A 346 8.88 9.08 7.75
N LEU A 347 9.20 9.50 6.54
CA LEU A 347 9.18 8.65 5.35
C LEU A 347 10.62 8.39 4.91
N GLY A 348 11.10 7.17 5.08
CA GLY A 348 12.50 6.83 4.84
C GLY A 348 12.70 5.76 3.77
N GLY A 349 13.84 5.80 3.07
CA GLY A 349 14.24 4.79 2.10
C GLY A 349 15.58 5.12 1.44
N TRP A 350 16.16 4.14 0.75
CA TRP A 350 17.31 4.37 -0.12
C TRP A 350 16.93 5.03 -1.44
N SER A 351 15.66 4.94 -1.82
CA SER A 351 15.07 5.66 -2.94
C SER A 351 14.17 6.79 -2.45
N CYS A 352 13.74 7.64 -3.37
CA CYS A 352 12.70 8.64 -3.14
C CYS A 352 11.59 8.38 -4.16
N THR A 353 10.36 8.17 -3.68
CA THR A 353 9.21 8.07 -4.57
C THR A 353 8.77 9.45 -5.05
N VAL A 354 8.05 9.50 -6.16
CA VAL A 354 7.49 10.76 -6.66
C VAL A 354 6.46 11.34 -5.68
N ASP A 355 5.74 10.46 -4.98
CA ASP A 355 4.83 10.85 -3.88
C ASP A 355 5.59 11.49 -2.71
N ALA A 356 6.75 10.92 -2.32
CA ALA A 356 7.61 11.50 -1.29
C ALA A 356 8.17 12.87 -1.72
N ALA A 357 8.60 12.99 -2.98
CA ALA A 357 9.07 14.25 -3.55
C ALA A 357 7.97 15.34 -3.51
N GLN A 358 6.73 14.99 -3.80
CA GLN A 358 5.60 15.93 -3.70
C GLN A 358 5.39 16.45 -2.28
N LEU A 359 5.56 15.62 -1.24
CA LEU A 359 5.45 16.07 0.15
C LEU A 359 6.48 17.15 0.48
N VAL A 360 7.67 17.07 -0.13
CA VAL A 360 8.73 18.06 0.04
C VAL A 360 8.43 19.32 -0.78
N GLU A 361 8.07 19.18 -2.05
CA GLU A 361 7.77 20.31 -2.95
C GLU A 361 6.58 21.15 -2.45
N THR A 362 5.57 20.52 -1.87
CA THR A 362 4.43 21.22 -1.25
C THR A 362 4.76 21.85 0.11
N GLY A 363 5.96 21.64 0.64
CA GLY A 363 6.37 22.12 1.95
C GLY A 363 5.71 21.41 3.14
N TRP A 364 4.99 20.29 2.87
CA TRP A 364 4.35 19.51 3.93
C TRP A 364 5.36 18.76 4.80
N ALA A 365 6.45 18.30 4.21
CA ALA A 365 7.58 17.67 4.89
C ALA A 365 8.91 18.35 4.52
N ARG A 366 9.91 18.19 5.38
CA ARG A 366 11.28 18.66 5.13
C ARG A 366 12.16 17.51 4.64
N PRO A 367 13.12 17.77 3.71
CA PRO A 367 14.07 16.74 3.32
C PRO A 367 15.09 16.48 4.44
N LEU A 368 15.36 15.21 4.73
CA LEU A 368 16.49 14.75 5.53
C LEU A 368 17.47 14.05 4.59
N VAL A 369 18.46 14.78 4.14
CA VAL A 369 19.46 14.32 3.18
C VAL A 369 20.85 14.45 3.77
N ALA A 370 21.77 13.61 3.35
CA ALA A 370 23.18 13.72 3.69
C ALA A 370 23.90 14.58 2.65
N ALA A 371 24.97 15.27 3.07
CA ALA A 371 25.85 15.99 2.17
C ALA A 371 26.43 15.07 1.09
N ARG A 372 26.66 15.60 -0.10
CA ARG A 372 27.10 14.81 -1.26
C ARG A 372 28.39 13.99 -1.00
N GLU A 373 29.27 14.50 -0.17
CA GLU A 373 30.49 13.78 0.25
C GLU A 373 30.18 12.55 1.09
N GLN A 374 29.23 12.65 2.02
CA GLN A 374 28.75 11.53 2.82
C GLN A 374 28.13 10.43 1.95
N VAL A 375 27.31 10.84 0.96
CA VAL A 375 26.71 9.92 0.00
C VAL A 375 27.80 9.18 -0.80
N ARG A 376 28.79 9.92 -1.35
CA ARG A 376 29.91 9.34 -2.10
C ARG A 376 30.78 8.41 -1.24
N GLY A 377 31.00 8.77 0.02
CA GLY A 377 31.76 7.97 0.96
C GLY A 377 31.08 6.65 1.34
N ALA A 378 29.74 6.62 1.33
CA ALA A 378 28.96 5.46 1.69
C ALA A 378 28.57 4.58 0.48
N ALA A 379 28.50 5.15 -0.72
CA ALA A 379 28.04 4.45 -1.91
C ALA A 379 29.12 3.57 -2.55
N PRO A 380 28.74 2.42 -3.17
CA PRO A 380 29.63 1.65 -4.03
C PRO A 380 29.91 2.40 -5.35
N LEU A 381 30.97 1.99 -6.07
CA LEU A 381 31.19 2.44 -7.44
C LEU A 381 30.19 1.79 -8.38
N VAL A 382 29.35 2.59 -9.04
CA VAL A 382 28.38 2.08 -10.01
C VAL A 382 28.91 2.26 -11.44
N ARG A 383 28.93 1.18 -12.21
CA ARG A 383 29.30 1.15 -13.64
C ARG A 383 28.14 0.58 -14.44
N THR A 384 28.01 0.99 -15.69
CA THR A 384 26.92 0.57 -16.58
C THR A 384 27.45 -0.06 -17.86
N VAL A 385 26.65 -0.95 -18.43
CA VAL A 385 26.89 -1.56 -19.75
C VAL A 385 25.63 -1.46 -20.57
N GLY A 386 25.69 -0.68 -21.63
CA GLY A 386 24.57 -0.47 -22.55
C GLY A 386 24.55 -1.44 -23.74
N ASP A 387 23.54 -1.32 -24.56
CA ASP A 387 23.35 -2.17 -25.75
C ASP A 387 24.50 -2.05 -26.74
N GLN A 388 25.09 -0.85 -26.90
CA GLN A 388 26.25 -0.63 -27.78
C GLN A 388 27.52 -1.31 -27.26
N ASP A 389 27.74 -1.33 -25.97
CA ASP A 389 28.87 -2.04 -25.37
C ASP A 389 28.70 -3.53 -25.53
N LEU A 390 27.49 -4.06 -25.33
CA LEU A 390 27.14 -5.45 -25.57
C LEU A 390 27.32 -5.87 -27.04
N ALA A 391 27.01 -4.99 -27.99
CA ALA A 391 27.20 -5.26 -29.42
C ALA A 391 28.66 -5.35 -29.82
N ARG A 392 29.57 -4.62 -29.17
CA ARG A 392 31.02 -4.62 -29.42
C ARG A 392 31.77 -5.71 -28.66
N ASP A 393 31.17 -6.23 -27.58
CA ASP A 393 31.78 -7.23 -26.72
C ASP A 393 31.55 -8.66 -27.28
N GLU A 394 32.58 -9.26 -27.86
CA GLU A 394 32.52 -10.63 -28.42
C GLU A 394 32.19 -11.67 -27.36
N ALA A 395 32.66 -11.48 -26.11
CA ALA A 395 32.34 -12.36 -25.00
C ALA A 395 30.84 -12.27 -24.63
N ALA A 396 30.25 -11.06 -24.72
CA ALA A 396 28.83 -10.89 -24.49
C ALA A 396 27.94 -11.49 -25.59
N ARG A 397 28.47 -11.60 -26.84
CA ARG A 397 27.77 -12.31 -27.93
C ARG A 397 27.70 -13.82 -27.68
N ALA A 398 28.74 -14.39 -27.12
CA ALA A 398 28.83 -15.82 -26.83
C ALA A 398 28.23 -16.16 -25.46
N ALA A 399 28.43 -15.28 -24.48
CA ALA A 399 27.94 -15.43 -23.11
C ALA A 399 26.97 -14.29 -22.77
N ARG A 400 26.01 -14.54 -21.89
CA ARG A 400 25.00 -13.58 -21.47
C ARG A 400 25.56 -12.40 -20.66
N LEU A 401 26.73 -12.55 -20.07
CA LEU A 401 27.37 -11.54 -19.23
C LEU A 401 28.44 -10.78 -20.03
N PRO A 402 28.39 -9.43 -20.03
CA PRO A 402 29.42 -8.63 -20.65
C PRO A 402 30.76 -8.76 -19.92
N THR A 403 31.84 -8.48 -20.61
CA THR A 403 33.22 -8.61 -20.06
C THR A 403 33.37 -7.81 -18.76
N LEU A 404 32.80 -6.61 -18.68
CA LEU A 404 32.81 -5.80 -17.45
C LEU A 404 32.17 -6.51 -16.26
N ALA A 405 31.02 -7.18 -16.49
CA ALA A 405 30.34 -7.94 -15.44
C ALA A 405 31.17 -9.14 -14.99
N TRP A 406 31.80 -9.86 -15.94
CA TRP A 406 32.75 -10.93 -15.64
C TRP A 406 33.93 -10.49 -14.79
N GLN A 407 34.52 -9.36 -15.13
CA GLN A 407 35.64 -8.77 -14.37
C GLN A 407 35.20 -8.43 -12.95
N ALA A 408 34.03 -7.80 -12.78
CA ALA A 408 33.50 -7.44 -11.46
C ALA A 408 33.20 -8.68 -10.60
N VAL A 409 32.68 -9.76 -11.19
CA VAL A 409 32.48 -11.03 -10.46
C VAL A 409 33.81 -11.62 -10.00
N ARG A 410 34.79 -11.75 -10.90
CA ARG A 410 36.12 -12.34 -10.58
C ARG A 410 36.83 -11.54 -9.50
N GLU A 411 36.81 -10.22 -9.59
CA GLU A 411 37.42 -9.36 -8.59
C GLU A 411 36.69 -9.42 -7.27
N GLY A 412 35.36 -9.31 -7.30
CA GLY A 412 34.53 -9.40 -6.11
C GLY A 412 34.73 -10.71 -5.34
N LEU A 413 34.79 -11.85 -6.03
CA LEU A 413 34.99 -13.16 -5.42
C LEU A 413 36.35 -13.35 -4.73
N ARG A 414 37.33 -12.49 -4.98
CA ARG A 414 38.61 -12.47 -4.23
C ARG A 414 38.44 -11.84 -2.84
N HIS A 415 37.42 -11.04 -2.66
CA HIS A 415 37.23 -10.20 -1.48
C HIS A 415 35.97 -10.54 -0.67
N GLY A 416 35.04 -11.34 -1.22
CA GLY A 416 33.83 -11.72 -0.51
C GLY A 416 32.69 -12.18 -1.42
N PRO A 417 31.46 -12.22 -0.93
CA PRO A 417 30.31 -12.64 -1.70
C PRO A 417 29.95 -11.61 -2.77
N VAL A 418 29.38 -12.11 -3.89
CA VAL A 418 28.91 -11.30 -5.02
C VAL A 418 27.42 -11.52 -5.21
N LEU A 419 26.66 -10.44 -5.23
CA LEU A 419 25.21 -10.44 -5.49
C LEU A 419 24.94 -10.38 -6.99
N VAL A 420 24.00 -11.17 -7.46
CA VAL A 420 23.49 -11.13 -8.85
C VAL A 420 21.98 -10.99 -8.81
N GLN A 421 21.49 -9.76 -9.02
CA GLN A 421 20.05 -9.49 -9.10
C GLN A 421 19.56 -9.78 -10.52
N VAL A 422 18.51 -10.59 -10.62
CA VAL A 422 17.83 -10.92 -11.87
C VAL A 422 16.33 -10.65 -11.75
N PRO A 423 15.65 -10.20 -12.81
CA PRO A 423 14.22 -9.95 -12.77
C PRO A 423 13.41 -11.18 -12.32
N ARG A 424 12.27 -10.98 -11.65
CA ARG A 424 11.36 -12.08 -11.25
C ARG A 424 10.77 -12.77 -12.49
N ARG A 425 10.52 -14.08 -12.39
CA ARG A 425 9.66 -14.78 -13.36
C ARG A 425 8.26 -14.13 -13.33
N GLY A 426 7.74 -13.78 -14.51
CA GLY A 426 6.44 -13.11 -14.64
C GLY A 426 6.52 -11.70 -15.21
N TYR A 427 7.70 -11.11 -15.30
CA TYR A 427 7.93 -10.07 -16.30
C TYR A 427 7.73 -10.73 -17.67
N VAL A 428 6.82 -10.17 -18.48
CA VAL A 428 6.47 -10.74 -19.77
C VAL A 428 7.74 -10.86 -20.61
N PRO A 429 8.04 -12.05 -21.16
CA PRO A 429 9.27 -12.23 -21.92
C PRO A 429 9.20 -11.35 -23.17
N ARG A 430 10.03 -10.31 -23.20
CA ARG A 430 10.30 -9.59 -24.43
C ARG A 430 11.02 -10.51 -25.38
N MET A 431 10.65 -10.39 -26.62
CA MET A 431 11.27 -11.16 -27.67
C MET A 431 12.43 -10.37 -28.29
N ALA A 432 13.46 -11.11 -28.70
CA ALA A 432 14.58 -10.56 -29.47
C ALA A 432 14.94 -11.52 -30.58
N CYS A 433 15.65 -11.00 -31.57
CA CYS A 433 16.21 -11.81 -32.61
C CYS A 433 17.12 -12.91 -32.04
N ALA A 434 16.92 -14.17 -32.45
CA ALA A 434 17.76 -15.26 -31.97
C ALA A 434 19.19 -15.19 -32.55
N ALA A 435 19.39 -14.53 -33.72
CA ALA A 435 20.68 -14.42 -34.36
C ALA A 435 21.51 -13.23 -33.82
N CYS A 436 21.02 -12.01 -33.96
CA CYS A 436 21.78 -10.79 -33.60
C CYS A 436 21.37 -10.15 -32.28
N ARG A 437 20.35 -10.68 -31.58
CA ARG A 437 19.82 -10.21 -30.29
C ARG A 437 19.15 -8.86 -30.31
N THR A 438 18.97 -8.22 -31.49
CA THR A 438 18.21 -7.00 -31.62
C THR A 438 16.83 -7.18 -30.99
N PRO A 439 16.38 -6.28 -30.08
CA PRO A 439 15.05 -6.35 -29.48
C PRO A 439 13.95 -6.32 -30.54
N ALA A 440 12.96 -7.20 -30.40
CA ALA A 440 11.79 -7.18 -31.29
C ALA A 440 10.86 -6.02 -30.90
N ARG A 441 10.73 -5.06 -31.80
CA ARG A 441 9.94 -3.84 -31.60
C ARG A 441 8.71 -3.82 -32.51
N CYS A 442 7.64 -3.24 -31.99
CA CYS A 442 6.42 -2.98 -32.78
C CYS A 442 6.69 -1.94 -33.86
N ARG A 443 6.26 -2.22 -35.07
CA ARG A 443 6.44 -1.29 -36.22
C ARG A 443 5.61 -0.02 -36.08
N HIS A 444 4.53 -0.06 -35.28
CA HIS A 444 3.62 1.08 -35.10
C HIS A 444 4.04 2.06 -34.02
N CYS A 445 4.46 1.58 -32.83
CA CYS A 445 4.74 2.42 -31.67
C CYS A 445 6.13 2.19 -31.07
N SER A 446 6.97 1.35 -31.71
CA SER A 446 8.28 0.93 -31.21
C SER A 446 8.26 0.25 -29.83
N GLY A 447 7.09 -0.10 -29.32
CA GLY A 447 6.91 -0.85 -28.08
C GLY A 447 7.47 -2.27 -28.16
N PRO A 448 7.73 -2.92 -27.02
CA PRO A 448 8.25 -4.27 -27.00
C PRO A 448 7.24 -5.27 -27.55
N LEU A 449 7.72 -6.21 -28.35
CA LEU A 449 6.89 -7.35 -28.77
C LEU A 449 7.04 -8.48 -27.76
N GLU A 450 5.92 -9.05 -27.38
CA GLU A 450 5.75 -10.09 -26.37
C GLU A 450 5.15 -11.34 -26.99
N GLY A 451 5.53 -12.52 -26.51
CA GLY A 451 5.00 -13.79 -27.00
C GLY A 451 5.77 -14.98 -26.45
N GLN A 452 5.37 -16.16 -26.88
CA GLN A 452 6.13 -17.40 -26.67
C GLN A 452 6.99 -17.69 -27.89
N GLU A 453 8.12 -18.37 -27.71
CA GLU A 453 9.03 -18.73 -28.80
C GLU A 453 8.33 -19.55 -29.91
N SER A 454 7.23 -20.22 -29.57
CA SER A 454 6.40 -21.01 -30.46
C SER A 454 5.14 -20.28 -30.97
N ALA A 455 4.93 -19.00 -30.58
CA ALA A 455 3.72 -18.28 -30.96
C ALA A 455 3.75 -17.87 -32.45
N SER A 456 2.65 -18.08 -33.15
CA SER A 456 2.47 -17.67 -34.54
C SER A 456 2.30 -16.15 -34.68
N ALA A 457 1.97 -15.45 -33.62
CA ALA A 457 1.83 -14.00 -33.59
C ALA A 457 2.42 -13.42 -32.29
N LEU A 458 3.14 -12.30 -32.43
CA LEU A 458 3.61 -11.49 -31.30
C LEU A 458 2.61 -10.37 -31.03
N ARG A 459 2.49 -9.96 -29.78
CA ARG A 459 1.66 -8.82 -29.39
C ARG A 459 2.53 -7.69 -28.85
N CYS A 460 2.19 -6.46 -29.24
CA CYS A 460 2.88 -5.30 -28.67
C CYS A 460 2.42 -5.05 -27.22
N GLY A 461 3.35 -4.99 -26.28
CA GLY A 461 3.07 -4.70 -24.88
C GLY A 461 2.56 -3.28 -24.62
N TRP A 462 2.74 -2.33 -25.57
CA TRP A 462 2.28 -0.95 -25.39
C TRP A 462 0.93 -0.68 -26.08
N CYS A 463 0.84 -0.97 -27.38
CA CYS A 463 -0.37 -0.64 -28.15
C CYS A 463 -1.30 -1.84 -28.39
N GLY A 464 -0.97 -3.03 -27.90
CA GLY A 464 -1.79 -4.23 -28.01
C GLY A 464 -1.90 -4.86 -29.41
N ARG A 465 -1.31 -4.26 -30.44
CA ARG A 465 -1.37 -4.77 -31.82
C ARG A 465 -0.62 -6.09 -31.97
N GLU A 466 -1.17 -6.98 -32.77
CA GLU A 466 -0.54 -8.23 -33.12
C GLU A 466 0.40 -8.04 -34.34
N GLU A 467 1.56 -8.70 -34.26
CA GLU A 467 2.59 -8.72 -35.30
C GLU A 467 2.77 -10.18 -35.78
N GLY A 468 2.16 -10.56 -36.89
CA GLY A 468 2.12 -11.95 -37.33
C GLY A 468 3.36 -12.44 -38.09
N ALA A 469 4.15 -11.54 -38.69
CA ALA A 469 5.31 -11.89 -39.49
C ALA A 469 6.51 -10.98 -39.16
N TRP A 470 6.98 -11.06 -37.92
CA TRP A 470 8.13 -10.28 -37.52
C TRP A 470 9.44 -10.82 -38.14
N HIS A 471 10.26 -9.93 -38.66
CA HIS A 471 11.63 -10.21 -39.09
C HIS A 471 12.55 -9.12 -38.53
N CYS A 472 13.77 -9.52 -38.21
CA CYS A 472 14.75 -8.62 -37.62
C CYS A 472 15.14 -7.50 -38.61
N PRO A 473 15.03 -6.22 -38.23
CA PRO A 473 15.41 -5.12 -39.08
C PRO A 473 16.91 -5.06 -39.36
N GLU A 474 17.75 -5.64 -38.48
CA GLU A 474 19.21 -5.61 -38.59
C GLU A 474 19.79 -6.76 -39.44
N CYS A 475 19.28 -7.97 -39.25
CA CYS A 475 19.88 -9.16 -39.89
C CYS A 475 18.91 -10.00 -40.71
N GLY A 476 17.63 -9.62 -40.83
CA GLY A 476 16.61 -10.32 -41.61
C GLY A 476 16.14 -11.65 -41.02
N ALA A 477 16.69 -12.12 -39.91
CA ALA A 477 16.32 -13.42 -39.34
C ALA A 477 14.90 -13.42 -38.76
N PHE A 478 14.21 -14.57 -38.85
CA PHE A 478 12.81 -14.76 -38.41
C PHE A 478 12.70 -15.41 -37.05
N ARG A 479 13.77 -16.03 -36.55
CA ARG A 479 13.75 -16.72 -35.26
C ARG A 479 13.84 -15.75 -34.11
N LEU A 480 12.95 -15.95 -33.17
CA LEU A 480 12.88 -15.19 -31.94
C LEU A 480 13.36 -16.01 -30.74
N ARG A 481 13.83 -15.33 -29.74
CA ARG A 481 14.16 -15.89 -28.43
C ARG A 481 13.59 -15.01 -27.33
N ALA A 482 13.19 -15.62 -26.22
CA ALA A 482 12.86 -14.87 -25.03
C ALA A 482 14.14 -14.28 -24.41
N GLN A 483 14.10 -13.00 -24.05
CA GLN A 483 15.25 -12.32 -23.48
C GLN A 483 15.43 -12.59 -21.97
N VAL A 484 14.35 -12.85 -21.23
CA VAL A 484 14.42 -13.04 -19.78
C VAL A 484 14.84 -14.45 -19.42
N VAL A 485 15.92 -14.55 -18.67
CA VAL A 485 16.41 -15.80 -18.07
C VAL A 485 16.21 -15.72 -16.57
N GLY A 486 15.41 -16.63 -16.01
CA GLY A 486 15.12 -16.62 -14.56
C GLY A 486 16.35 -16.97 -13.71
N ALA A 487 16.26 -16.66 -12.41
CA ALA A 487 17.34 -16.84 -11.42
C ALA A 487 17.97 -18.24 -11.43
N ARG A 488 17.16 -19.30 -11.58
CA ARG A 488 17.67 -20.68 -11.64
C ARG A 488 18.65 -20.91 -12.79
N ARG A 489 18.28 -20.51 -14.01
CA ARG A 489 19.14 -20.68 -15.17
C ARG A 489 20.40 -19.81 -15.10
N THR A 490 20.28 -18.60 -14.55
CA THR A 490 21.44 -17.73 -14.28
C THR A 490 22.38 -18.39 -13.26
N ALA A 491 21.85 -18.99 -12.21
CA ALA A 491 22.65 -19.73 -11.23
C ALA A 491 23.36 -20.94 -11.85
N GLU A 492 22.70 -21.69 -12.73
CA GLU A 492 23.28 -22.82 -13.47
C GLU A 492 24.41 -22.37 -14.43
N GLU A 493 24.24 -21.25 -15.12
CA GLU A 493 25.25 -20.66 -16.01
C GLU A 493 26.49 -20.18 -15.22
N LEU A 494 26.27 -19.49 -14.11
CA LEU A 494 27.33 -19.01 -13.23
C LEU A 494 28.05 -20.15 -12.54
N GLY A 495 27.35 -21.23 -12.09
CA GLY A 495 27.92 -22.39 -11.49
C GLY A 495 28.87 -23.15 -12.44
N ARG A 496 28.50 -23.20 -13.73
CA ARG A 496 29.40 -23.79 -14.76
C ARG A 496 30.66 -22.94 -15.02
N ALA A 497 30.50 -21.62 -14.93
CA ALA A 497 31.58 -20.68 -15.18
C ALA A 497 32.53 -20.51 -13.99
N PHE A 498 32.06 -20.77 -12.78
CA PHE A 498 32.82 -20.67 -11.53
C PHE A 498 32.68 -21.96 -10.70
N PRO A 499 33.20 -23.11 -11.17
CA PRO A 499 32.95 -24.44 -10.59
C PRO A 499 33.43 -24.60 -9.15
N ALA A 500 34.42 -23.80 -8.71
CA ALA A 500 34.94 -23.80 -7.35
C ALA A 500 34.23 -22.84 -6.38
N VAL A 501 33.21 -22.12 -6.83
CA VAL A 501 32.50 -21.09 -6.04
C VAL A 501 31.12 -21.59 -5.71
N PRO A 502 30.70 -21.56 -4.44
CA PRO A 502 29.31 -21.87 -4.07
C PRO A 502 28.34 -20.90 -4.72
N VAL A 503 27.26 -21.42 -5.36
CA VAL A 503 26.18 -20.63 -5.92
C VAL A 503 24.91 -20.88 -5.09
N ARG A 504 24.34 -19.82 -4.53
CA ARG A 504 23.09 -19.86 -3.76
C ARG A 504 22.02 -19.03 -4.46
N THR A 505 20.78 -19.48 -4.37
CA THR A 505 19.63 -18.74 -4.93
C THR A 505 18.75 -18.23 -3.79
N SER A 506 18.26 -16.99 -3.93
CA SER A 506 17.29 -16.40 -3.02
C SER A 506 16.12 -15.83 -3.83
N GLY A 507 14.91 -16.30 -3.56
CA GLY A 507 13.72 -15.93 -4.32
C GLY A 507 12.45 -16.60 -3.80
N ARG A 508 11.42 -16.66 -4.66
CA ARG A 508 10.06 -17.07 -4.27
C ARG A 508 9.98 -18.40 -3.51
N GLU A 509 10.78 -19.40 -3.86
CA GLU A 509 10.71 -20.73 -3.27
C GLU A 509 11.47 -20.81 -1.94
N HIS A 510 12.54 -20.04 -1.82
CA HIS A 510 13.37 -19.96 -0.63
C HIS A 510 14.04 -18.59 -0.57
N VAL A 511 13.75 -17.82 0.43
CA VAL A 511 14.38 -16.52 0.68
C VAL A 511 15.40 -16.68 1.79
N LEU A 512 16.63 -16.29 1.50
CA LEU A 512 17.72 -16.26 2.47
C LEU A 512 17.67 -14.94 3.25
N ASP A 513 17.90 -14.97 4.56
CA ASP A 513 17.96 -13.75 5.38
C ASP A 513 19.37 -13.15 5.35
N THR A 514 20.39 -13.99 5.57
CA THR A 514 21.80 -13.58 5.63
C THR A 514 22.69 -14.55 4.87
N VAL A 515 23.87 -14.07 4.50
CA VAL A 515 24.99 -14.90 3.99
C VAL A 515 26.28 -14.45 4.66
N SER A 516 27.20 -15.39 4.83
CA SER A 516 28.52 -15.11 5.40
C SER A 516 29.37 -14.24 4.47
N GLU A 517 30.45 -13.69 4.97
CA GLU A 517 31.41 -12.90 4.20
C GLU A 517 32.31 -13.75 3.25
N ALA A 518 32.20 -15.07 3.31
CA ALA A 518 32.96 -15.96 2.45
C ALA A 518 32.58 -15.78 0.95
N PRO A 519 33.53 -15.95 0.02
CA PRO A 519 33.29 -15.90 -1.40
C PRO A 519 32.17 -16.84 -1.86
N ALA A 520 31.12 -16.31 -2.41
CA ALA A 520 29.96 -17.02 -2.94
C ALA A 520 29.23 -16.16 -3.99
N LEU A 521 28.54 -16.82 -4.92
CA LEU A 521 27.63 -16.18 -5.85
C LEU A 521 26.19 -16.28 -5.32
N ILE A 522 25.56 -15.14 -5.09
CA ILE A 522 24.18 -15.06 -4.56
C ILE A 522 23.26 -14.55 -5.67
N VAL A 523 22.50 -15.43 -6.28
CA VAL A 523 21.55 -15.07 -7.34
C VAL A 523 20.19 -14.80 -6.71
N SER A 524 19.73 -13.56 -6.79
CA SER A 524 18.52 -13.12 -6.14
C SER A 524 17.54 -12.46 -7.11
N THR A 525 16.24 -12.52 -6.75
CA THR A 525 15.21 -11.70 -7.38
C THR A 525 14.98 -10.44 -6.54
N PRO A 526 14.56 -9.29 -7.16
CA PRO A 526 14.35 -8.05 -6.43
C PRO A 526 13.45 -8.21 -5.20
N GLY A 527 13.92 -7.72 -4.04
CA GLY A 527 13.28 -7.82 -2.74
C GLY A 527 13.53 -9.14 -2.00
N ALA A 528 14.39 -10.04 -2.56
CA ALA A 528 14.80 -11.28 -1.89
C ALA A 528 16.31 -11.33 -1.61
N GLU A 529 17.02 -10.22 -1.77
CA GLU A 529 18.46 -10.12 -1.52
C GLU A 529 18.76 -10.38 -0.04
N PRO A 530 19.58 -11.39 0.31
CA PRO A 530 20.03 -11.55 1.67
C PRO A 530 21.08 -10.49 2.04
N VAL A 531 21.23 -10.21 3.33
CA VAL A 531 22.32 -9.35 3.80
C VAL A 531 23.60 -10.15 3.92
N ALA A 532 24.67 -9.66 3.33
CA ALA A 532 26.01 -10.25 3.54
C ALA A 532 26.65 -9.67 4.80
N GLU A 533 27.24 -10.51 5.63
CA GLU A 533 28.10 -10.08 6.73
C GLU A 533 29.25 -9.25 6.15
N GLY A 534 29.46 -8.04 6.66
CA GLY A 534 30.45 -7.11 6.13
C GLY A 534 30.13 -6.51 4.74
N GLY A 535 28.96 -6.79 4.16
CA GLY A 535 28.51 -6.31 2.85
C GLY A 535 29.05 -7.10 1.65
N TYR A 536 28.38 -6.99 0.51
CA TYR A 536 28.84 -7.60 -0.74
C TYR A 536 30.08 -6.90 -1.29
N ALA A 537 31.02 -7.66 -1.85
CA ALA A 537 32.18 -7.12 -2.55
C ALA A 537 31.81 -6.55 -3.93
N ALA A 538 30.83 -7.17 -4.60
CA ALA A 538 30.28 -6.66 -5.84
C ALA A 538 28.80 -7.03 -6.01
N ALA A 539 28.08 -6.28 -6.86
CA ALA A 539 26.75 -6.67 -7.32
C ALA A 539 26.60 -6.52 -8.84
N LEU A 540 25.87 -7.44 -9.45
CA LEU A 540 25.41 -7.37 -10.83
C LEU A 540 23.90 -7.13 -10.86
N LEU A 541 23.44 -6.11 -11.57
CA LEU A 541 22.05 -5.81 -11.82
C LEU A 541 21.74 -6.16 -13.27
N LEU A 542 21.21 -7.36 -13.49
CA LEU A 542 21.04 -7.92 -14.83
C LEU A 542 19.66 -7.59 -15.41
N ASP A 543 19.57 -7.58 -16.74
CA ASP A 543 18.32 -7.44 -17.49
C ASP A 543 17.51 -6.17 -17.11
N GLY A 544 18.17 -5.05 -16.88
CA GLY A 544 17.54 -3.77 -16.50
C GLY A 544 16.43 -3.32 -17.45
N TRP A 545 16.54 -3.65 -18.75
CA TRP A 545 15.52 -3.42 -19.74
C TRP A 545 14.18 -4.09 -19.40
N ALA A 546 14.19 -5.25 -18.73
CA ALA A 546 12.96 -5.96 -18.34
C ALA A 546 12.18 -5.22 -17.24
N MET A 547 12.88 -4.49 -16.40
CA MET A 547 12.27 -3.68 -15.35
C MET A 547 11.75 -2.35 -15.89
N LEU A 548 12.53 -1.70 -16.77
CA LEU A 548 12.21 -0.38 -17.33
C LEU A 548 11.14 -0.41 -18.43
N GLY A 549 10.96 -1.54 -19.08
CA GLY A 549 10.09 -1.63 -20.25
C GLY A 549 8.66 -2.03 -19.96
N ARG A 550 8.20 -1.98 -18.75
CA ARG A 550 6.79 -2.20 -18.43
C ARG A 550 5.95 -0.98 -18.88
N PRO A 551 4.73 -1.21 -19.40
CA PRO A 551 3.81 -0.12 -19.69
C PRO A 551 3.14 0.34 -18.38
N ASP A 552 3.92 0.99 -17.52
CA ASP A 552 3.49 1.41 -16.19
C ASP A 552 4.20 2.73 -15.86
N LEU A 553 3.44 3.72 -15.40
CA LEU A 553 3.93 5.03 -15.03
C LEU A 553 5.09 4.96 -14.01
N ARG A 554 5.08 3.97 -13.13
CA ARG A 554 6.06 3.81 -12.06
C ARG A 554 7.24 2.89 -12.43
N SER A 555 7.33 2.41 -13.67
CA SER A 555 8.35 1.42 -14.05
C SER A 555 9.79 1.89 -13.83
N GLY A 556 10.09 3.17 -14.13
CA GLY A 556 11.40 3.77 -13.89
C GLY A 556 11.72 3.95 -12.42
N GLU A 557 10.76 4.44 -11.65
CA GLU A 557 10.82 4.62 -10.20
C GLU A 557 11.05 3.26 -9.48
N ASP A 558 10.25 2.24 -9.81
CA ASP A 558 10.38 0.88 -9.30
C ASP A 558 11.74 0.24 -9.61
N ALA A 559 12.23 0.41 -10.83
CA ALA A 559 13.52 -0.14 -11.23
C ALA A 559 14.64 0.49 -10.42
N LEU A 560 14.65 1.82 -10.32
CA LEU A 560 15.65 2.56 -9.54
C LEU A 560 15.60 2.17 -8.06
N ARG A 561 14.41 2.08 -7.46
CA ARG A 561 14.24 1.65 -6.06
C ARG A 561 14.89 0.29 -5.80
N ARG A 562 14.58 -0.70 -6.64
CA ARG A 562 15.09 -2.06 -6.50
C ARG A 562 16.60 -2.17 -6.72
N TRP A 563 17.14 -1.36 -7.63
CA TRP A 563 18.58 -1.29 -7.86
C TRP A 563 19.31 -0.62 -6.70
N LEU A 564 18.77 0.48 -6.17
CA LEU A 564 19.35 1.15 -5.00
C LEU A 564 19.30 0.24 -3.77
N ALA A 565 18.21 -0.52 -3.57
CA ALA A 565 18.10 -1.47 -2.47
C ALA A 565 19.17 -2.58 -2.55
N ALA A 566 19.43 -3.15 -3.75
CA ALA A 566 20.51 -4.12 -3.94
C ALA A 566 21.89 -3.47 -3.81
N ALA A 567 22.09 -2.29 -4.38
CA ALA A 567 23.36 -1.55 -4.32
C ALA A 567 23.71 -1.08 -2.90
N ALA A 568 22.69 -0.79 -2.06
CA ALA A 568 22.90 -0.43 -0.65
C ALA A 568 23.47 -1.57 0.22
N LEU A 569 23.39 -2.81 -0.26
CA LEU A 569 23.99 -3.98 0.42
C LEU A 569 25.47 -4.18 0.05
N VAL A 570 25.99 -3.41 -0.92
CA VAL A 570 27.38 -3.50 -1.37
C VAL A 570 28.24 -2.57 -0.51
N ARG A 571 29.47 -3.00 -0.23
CA ARG A 571 30.47 -2.17 0.48
C ARG A 571 30.68 -0.82 -0.19
N PRO A 572 31.07 0.22 0.54
CA PRO A 572 31.47 1.49 -0.06
C PRO A 572 32.59 1.34 -1.09
N GLN A 573 32.68 2.26 -2.04
CA GLN A 573 33.78 2.30 -3.03
C GLN A 573 35.16 2.31 -2.37
N SER A 574 35.31 2.99 -1.23
CA SER A 574 36.56 3.02 -0.44
C SER A 574 36.98 1.63 0.08
N ALA A 575 36.05 0.71 0.24
CA ALA A 575 36.26 -0.69 0.60
C ALA A 575 36.21 -1.63 -0.64
N GLY A 576 36.33 -1.09 -1.85
CA GLY A 576 36.38 -1.84 -3.11
C GLY A 576 35.02 -2.24 -3.66
N GLY A 577 33.90 -1.81 -3.04
CA GLY A 577 32.55 -2.17 -3.47
C GLY A 577 32.20 -1.67 -4.87
N THR A 578 31.72 -2.57 -5.74
CA THR A 578 31.40 -2.26 -7.14
C THR A 578 30.04 -2.82 -7.53
N VAL A 579 29.24 -2.03 -8.24
CA VAL A 579 27.98 -2.43 -8.84
C VAL A 579 28.06 -2.31 -10.35
N VAL A 580 27.68 -3.34 -11.08
CA VAL A 580 27.58 -3.30 -12.55
C VAL A 580 26.11 -3.45 -12.95
N ALA A 581 25.54 -2.40 -13.53
CA ALA A 581 24.19 -2.41 -14.06
C ALA A 581 24.20 -2.67 -15.57
N VAL A 582 23.53 -3.75 -15.99
CA VAL A 582 23.34 -4.08 -17.41
C VAL A 582 22.04 -3.41 -17.87
N ALA A 583 22.15 -2.14 -18.20
CA ALA A 583 21.06 -1.29 -18.65
C ALA A 583 21.60 -0.14 -19.48
N GLU A 584 20.77 0.43 -20.37
CA GLU A 584 21.17 1.55 -21.23
C GLU A 584 21.59 2.78 -20.42
N PRO A 585 22.85 3.24 -20.53
CA PRO A 585 23.40 4.31 -19.69
C PRO A 585 22.70 5.66 -19.80
N THR A 586 22.05 5.94 -20.94
CA THR A 586 21.38 7.21 -21.21
C THR A 586 20.03 7.36 -20.50
N LEU A 587 19.47 6.26 -20.02
CA LEU A 587 18.19 6.26 -19.32
C LEU A 587 18.28 6.95 -17.97
N ARG A 588 17.32 7.82 -17.65
CA ARG A 588 17.29 8.64 -16.43
C ARG A 588 17.39 7.82 -15.13
N PRO A 589 16.67 6.70 -14.94
CA PRO A 589 16.82 5.87 -13.74
C PRO A 589 18.24 5.29 -13.59
N VAL A 590 18.89 4.94 -14.72
CA VAL A 590 20.27 4.44 -14.72
C VAL A 590 21.27 5.55 -14.35
N GLN A 591 21.07 6.76 -14.88
CA GLN A 591 21.87 7.93 -14.49
C GLN A 591 21.71 8.29 -13.01
N ALA A 592 20.49 8.16 -12.47
CA ALA A 592 20.21 8.38 -11.06
C ALA A 592 20.93 7.34 -10.17
N LEU A 593 20.92 6.07 -10.58
CA LEU A 593 21.66 5.01 -9.89
C LEU A 593 23.16 5.29 -9.87
N VAL A 594 23.77 5.63 -11.03
CA VAL A 594 25.22 5.92 -11.16
C VAL A 594 25.62 7.11 -10.27
N ARG A 595 24.78 8.13 -10.20
CA ARG A 595 25.04 9.33 -9.41
C ARG A 595 24.61 9.19 -7.95
N TRP A 596 23.91 8.12 -7.59
CA TRP A 596 23.22 7.98 -6.31
C TRP A 596 22.35 9.22 -6.01
N ASP A 597 21.47 9.55 -6.97
CA ASP A 597 20.61 10.74 -6.93
C ASP A 597 19.13 10.39 -7.13
N PRO A 598 18.50 9.61 -6.19
CA PRO A 598 17.09 9.28 -6.29
C PRO A 598 16.17 10.50 -6.12
N VAL A 599 16.57 11.47 -5.31
CA VAL A 599 15.79 12.69 -5.07
C VAL A 599 15.67 13.52 -6.35
N GLY A 600 16.80 13.79 -7.02
CA GLY A 600 16.77 14.53 -8.28
C GLY A 600 16.03 13.79 -9.40
N HIS A 601 16.02 12.44 -9.38
CA HIS A 601 15.18 11.66 -10.28
C HIS A 601 13.70 11.86 -9.99
N ALA A 602 13.28 11.72 -8.73
CA ALA A 602 11.89 11.86 -8.31
C ALA A 602 11.32 13.26 -8.59
N LEU A 603 12.12 14.31 -8.37
CA LEU A 603 11.72 15.70 -8.67
C LEU A 603 11.50 15.93 -10.17
N ARG A 604 12.38 15.40 -11.03
CA ARG A 604 12.19 15.48 -12.50
C ARG A 604 10.95 14.74 -12.96
N GLU A 605 10.75 13.56 -12.45
CA GLU A 605 9.56 12.74 -12.73
C GLU A 605 8.28 13.44 -12.24
N LEU A 606 8.31 14.07 -11.05
CA LEU A 606 7.21 14.86 -10.52
C LEU A 606 6.84 16.03 -11.43
N ALA A 607 7.84 16.75 -11.95
CA ALA A 607 7.62 17.87 -12.87
C ALA A 607 6.95 17.39 -14.18
N GLU A 608 7.40 16.28 -14.77
CA GLU A 608 6.79 15.69 -15.97
C GLU A 608 5.36 15.21 -15.72
N ARG A 609 5.12 14.57 -14.56
CA ARG A 609 3.75 14.17 -14.16
C ARG A 609 2.85 15.37 -13.93
N ALA A 610 3.39 16.51 -13.46
CA ALA A 610 2.64 17.74 -13.31
C ALA A 610 2.19 18.31 -14.65
N GLU A 611 3.06 18.33 -15.65
CA GLU A 611 2.72 18.78 -17.01
C GLU A 611 1.62 17.92 -17.66
N LEU A 612 1.63 16.62 -17.38
CA LEU A 612 0.69 15.67 -17.96
C LEU A 612 -0.55 15.41 -17.10
N GLY A 613 -0.63 15.97 -15.90
CA GLY A 613 -1.72 15.76 -14.96
C GLY A 613 -1.79 14.33 -14.41
N PHE A 614 -0.64 13.65 -14.22
CA PHE A 614 -0.59 12.32 -13.62
C PHE A 614 -0.37 12.37 -12.10
N PRO A 615 -0.75 11.28 -11.36
CA PRO A 615 -0.46 11.20 -9.93
C PRO A 615 1.05 11.32 -9.63
N PRO A 616 1.40 11.98 -8.52
CA PRO A 616 0.55 12.40 -7.40
C PRO A 616 -0.04 13.82 -7.50
N VAL A 617 0.28 14.58 -8.56
CA VAL A 617 -0.24 15.95 -8.76
C VAL A 617 -1.70 15.99 -9.21
N SER A 618 -2.30 14.85 -9.49
CA SER A 618 -3.73 14.66 -9.67
C SER A 618 -4.18 13.49 -8.80
N ARG A 619 -5.49 13.39 -8.58
CA ARG A 619 -6.09 12.22 -7.95
C ARG A 619 -6.83 11.42 -9.02
N MET A 620 -6.67 10.11 -8.97
CA MET A 620 -7.29 9.22 -9.94
C MET A 620 -8.10 8.13 -9.27
N ALA A 621 -9.14 7.70 -9.98
CA ALA A 621 -9.89 6.49 -9.66
C ALA A 621 -9.97 5.60 -10.89
N ALA A 622 -9.85 4.29 -10.70
CA ALA A 622 -10.13 3.31 -11.74
C ALA A 622 -11.53 2.72 -11.53
N VAL A 623 -12.29 2.64 -12.61
CA VAL A 623 -13.60 1.98 -12.67
C VAL A 623 -13.47 0.85 -13.69
N ALA A 624 -13.66 -0.40 -13.26
CA ALA A 624 -13.47 -1.57 -14.11
C ALA A 624 -14.62 -2.57 -13.97
N GLY A 625 -14.95 -3.25 -15.07
CA GLY A 625 -16.01 -4.24 -15.13
C GLY A 625 -16.40 -4.59 -16.56
N PRO A 626 -17.48 -5.35 -16.75
CA PRO A 626 -18.09 -5.55 -18.06
C PRO A 626 -18.45 -4.20 -18.70
N PRO A 627 -18.32 -4.05 -20.03
CA PRO A 627 -18.52 -2.76 -20.75
C PRO A 627 -19.82 -2.03 -20.40
N GLU A 628 -20.94 -2.75 -20.45
CA GLU A 628 -22.26 -2.19 -20.13
C GLU A 628 -22.36 -1.70 -18.67
N ALA A 629 -21.73 -2.43 -17.75
CA ALA A 629 -21.74 -2.06 -16.32
C ALA A 629 -20.88 -0.84 -16.06
N VAL A 630 -19.72 -0.70 -16.71
CA VAL A 630 -18.85 0.49 -16.63
C VAL A 630 -19.56 1.70 -17.24
N GLY A 631 -20.13 1.56 -18.45
CA GLY A 631 -20.88 2.65 -19.09
C GLY A 631 -22.07 3.09 -18.27
N GLY A 632 -22.88 2.15 -17.77
CA GLY A 632 -24.02 2.46 -16.91
C GLY A 632 -23.64 3.11 -15.58
N PHE A 633 -22.51 2.69 -14.98
CA PHE A 633 -21.99 3.29 -13.75
C PHE A 633 -21.51 4.73 -13.99
N LEU A 634 -20.69 4.95 -15.03
CA LEU A 634 -20.20 6.30 -15.35
C LEU A 634 -21.31 7.26 -15.77
N GLY A 635 -22.36 6.77 -16.41
CA GLY A 635 -23.54 7.57 -16.77
C GLY A 635 -24.44 7.93 -15.57
N ALA A 636 -24.33 7.18 -14.46
CA ALA A 636 -25.14 7.39 -13.25
C ALA A 636 -24.39 8.12 -12.13
N VAL A 637 -23.07 8.22 -12.19
CA VAL A 637 -22.28 8.90 -11.16
C VAL A 637 -22.25 10.41 -11.39
N GLU A 638 -22.52 11.17 -10.35
CA GLU A 638 -22.41 12.64 -10.36
C GLU A 638 -20.95 13.03 -10.05
N LEU A 639 -20.11 13.05 -11.08
CA LEU A 639 -18.70 13.42 -10.96
C LEU A 639 -18.51 14.90 -10.65
N PRO A 640 -17.46 15.30 -9.92
CA PRO A 640 -17.08 16.71 -9.78
C PRO A 640 -16.94 17.42 -11.14
N PRO A 641 -17.23 18.71 -11.25
CA PRO A 641 -17.20 19.43 -12.54
C PRO A 641 -15.85 19.40 -13.26
N GLU A 642 -14.75 19.31 -12.51
CA GLU A 642 -13.39 19.25 -13.04
C GLU A 642 -12.90 17.81 -13.32
N ALA A 643 -13.79 16.82 -13.22
CA ALA A 643 -13.43 15.43 -13.47
C ALA A 643 -13.29 15.15 -14.97
N GLU A 644 -12.21 14.50 -15.33
CA GLU A 644 -11.97 13.98 -16.68
C GLU A 644 -12.06 12.46 -16.68
N VAL A 645 -12.76 11.89 -17.64
CA VAL A 645 -12.86 10.46 -17.84
C VAL A 645 -11.96 10.05 -19.00
N LEU A 646 -10.97 9.20 -18.72
CA LEU A 646 -10.02 8.66 -19.69
C LEU A 646 -10.39 7.20 -19.99
N GLY A 647 -10.58 6.88 -21.26
CA GLY A 647 -11.10 5.58 -21.69
C GLY A 647 -12.62 5.60 -21.89
N PRO A 648 -13.34 4.45 -21.77
CA PRO A 648 -12.83 3.14 -21.33
C PRO A 648 -11.90 2.46 -22.31
N VAL A 649 -11.00 1.62 -21.79
CA VAL A 649 -10.11 0.77 -22.60
C VAL A 649 -10.27 -0.70 -22.21
N PRO A 650 -10.19 -1.64 -23.15
CA PRO A 650 -10.25 -3.06 -22.84
C PRO A 650 -9.10 -3.49 -21.92
N LEU A 651 -9.42 -4.27 -20.89
CA LEU A 651 -8.42 -4.92 -20.05
C LEU A 651 -7.95 -6.22 -20.69
N PRO A 652 -6.65 -6.57 -20.53
CA PRO A 652 -6.15 -7.86 -21.03
C PRO A 652 -6.90 -9.02 -20.39
N VAL A 653 -7.37 -9.97 -21.21
CA VAL A 653 -8.03 -11.18 -20.74
C VAL A 653 -7.04 -11.99 -19.91
N THR A 654 -7.41 -12.32 -18.67
CA THR A 654 -6.57 -13.12 -17.79
C THR A 654 -6.58 -14.58 -18.25
N ALA A 655 -5.41 -15.13 -18.55
CA ALA A 655 -5.29 -16.54 -18.89
C ALA A 655 -5.64 -17.42 -17.68
N ALA A 656 -6.33 -18.53 -17.91
CA ALA A 656 -6.65 -19.51 -16.87
C ALA A 656 -5.38 -19.98 -16.16
N GLY A 657 -5.41 -20.05 -14.81
CA GLY A 657 -4.28 -20.51 -14.00
C GLY A 657 -3.32 -19.42 -13.51
N ARG A 658 -3.48 -18.16 -13.90
CA ARG A 658 -2.71 -17.05 -13.28
C ARG A 658 -3.43 -16.53 -12.03
N PRO A 659 -2.69 -16.20 -10.94
CA PRO A 659 -3.29 -15.59 -9.78
C PRO A 659 -3.97 -14.26 -10.17
N ARG A 660 -5.22 -14.13 -9.79
CA ARG A 660 -6.06 -12.99 -10.10
C ARG A 660 -5.50 -11.74 -9.39
N ARG A 661 -5.16 -10.70 -10.14
CA ARG A 661 -4.96 -9.37 -9.55
C ARG A 661 -6.31 -8.82 -9.13
N VAL A 662 -6.36 -8.10 -8.03
CA VAL A 662 -7.58 -7.43 -7.60
C VAL A 662 -8.03 -6.46 -8.70
N GLY A 663 -9.29 -6.59 -9.15
CA GLY A 663 -9.82 -5.81 -10.28
C GLY A 663 -9.49 -6.37 -11.67
N ALA A 664 -8.87 -7.55 -11.77
CA ALA A 664 -8.70 -8.24 -13.05
C ALA A 664 -9.98 -9.02 -13.44
N PRO A 665 -10.29 -9.11 -14.76
CA PRO A 665 -11.44 -9.85 -15.22
C PRO A 665 -11.35 -11.33 -14.83
N PRO A 666 -12.48 -12.02 -14.59
CA PRO A 666 -12.52 -13.46 -14.55
C PRO A 666 -11.95 -14.07 -15.84
N PRO A 667 -11.40 -15.29 -15.78
CA PRO A 667 -10.90 -15.95 -16.97
C PRO A 667 -11.98 -16.05 -18.07
N GLY A 668 -11.67 -15.55 -19.26
CA GLY A 668 -12.58 -15.57 -20.41
C GLY A 668 -13.60 -14.43 -20.47
N GLU A 669 -13.69 -13.57 -19.46
CA GLU A 669 -14.54 -12.38 -19.49
C GLU A 669 -13.82 -11.17 -20.09
N HIS A 670 -14.57 -10.38 -20.86
CA HIS A 670 -14.11 -9.10 -21.39
C HIS A 670 -14.51 -7.99 -20.44
N TRP A 671 -13.51 -7.32 -19.89
CA TRP A 671 -13.69 -6.16 -19.02
C TRP A 671 -13.06 -4.92 -19.66
N GLU A 672 -13.60 -3.78 -19.31
CA GLU A 672 -13.04 -2.47 -19.61
C GLU A 672 -12.68 -1.73 -18.36
N ARG A 673 -11.76 -0.79 -18.49
CA ARG A 673 -11.35 0.12 -17.43
C ARG A 673 -11.43 1.56 -17.93
N ALA A 674 -12.09 2.40 -17.18
CA ALA A 674 -11.99 3.85 -17.27
C ALA A 674 -11.19 4.39 -16.09
N LEU A 675 -10.42 5.45 -16.32
CA LEU A 675 -9.78 6.23 -15.27
C LEU A 675 -10.51 7.56 -15.15
N VAL A 676 -10.83 7.95 -13.93
CA VAL A 676 -11.41 9.25 -13.61
C VAL A 676 -10.35 10.08 -12.90
N ARG A 677 -10.00 11.22 -13.47
CA ARG A 677 -8.96 12.13 -12.97
C ARG A 677 -9.57 13.43 -12.47
N VAL A 678 -9.07 13.93 -11.34
CA VAL A 678 -9.43 15.25 -10.78
C VAL A 678 -8.19 15.97 -10.24
N PRO A 679 -8.23 17.30 -10.11
CA PRO A 679 -7.20 18.04 -9.37
C PRO A 679 -7.08 17.56 -7.91
N PRO A 680 -5.93 17.74 -7.25
CA PRO A 680 -5.67 17.19 -5.90
C PRO A 680 -6.70 17.61 -4.85
N GLY A 681 -7.16 18.88 -4.91
CA GLY A 681 -8.17 19.41 -3.99
C GLY A 681 -9.57 18.82 -4.16
N ARG A 682 -9.82 18.06 -5.23
CA ARG A 682 -11.12 17.42 -5.53
C ARG A 682 -11.16 15.92 -5.23
N GLY A 683 -10.09 15.36 -4.72
CA GLY A 683 -10.01 13.92 -4.43
C GLY A 683 -11.09 13.42 -3.47
N ALA A 684 -11.42 14.17 -2.43
CA ALA A 684 -12.50 13.82 -1.50
C ALA A 684 -13.88 13.84 -2.17
N ALA A 685 -14.14 14.81 -3.04
CA ALA A 685 -15.39 14.89 -3.80
C ALA A 685 -15.53 13.72 -4.79
N LEU A 686 -14.44 13.34 -5.46
CA LEU A 686 -14.40 12.15 -6.33
C LEU A 686 -14.72 10.87 -5.55
N ALA A 687 -14.05 10.65 -4.40
CA ALA A 687 -14.29 9.47 -3.57
C ALA A 687 -15.74 9.42 -3.07
N ALA A 688 -16.31 10.54 -2.62
CA ALA A 688 -17.69 10.63 -2.18
C ALA A 688 -18.70 10.32 -3.31
N ALA A 689 -18.49 10.85 -4.51
CA ALA A 689 -19.34 10.59 -5.67
C ALA A 689 -19.32 9.09 -6.06
N LEU A 690 -18.15 8.49 -6.13
CA LEU A 690 -18.00 7.07 -6.44
C LEU A 690 -18.58 6.17 -5.35
N LYS A 691 -18.40 6.50 -4.07
CA LYS A 691 -19.00 5.80 -2.93
C LYS A 691 -20.52 5.85 -2.98
N ALA A 692 -21.12 7.02 -3.26
CA ALA A 692 -22.56 7.19 -3.38
C ALA A 692 -23.15 6.35 -4.54
N ALA A 693 -22.51 6.39 -5.71
CA ALA A 693 -22.92 5.59 -6.86
C ALA A 693 -22.86 4.07 -6.57
N GLN A 694 -21.80 3.61 -5.93
CA GLN A 694 -21.68 2.21 -5.50
C GLN A 694 -22.73 1.83 -4.44
N ALA A 695 -23.01 2.71 -3.48
CA ALA A 695 -24.06 2.50 -2.47
C ALA A 695 -25.43 2.35 -3.12
N THR A 696 -25.76 3.20 -4.10
CA THR A 696 -27.01 3.10 -4.88
C THR A 696 -27.12 1.79 -5.63
N ARG A 697 -26.05 1.33 -6.27
CA ARG A 697 -26.01 0.04 -6.98
C ARG A 697 -26.24 -1.14 -6.03
N THR A 698 -25.53 -1.15 -4.90
CA THR A 698 -25.67 -2.23 -3.91
C THR A 698 -27.05 -2.25 -3.27
N ALA A 699 -27.69 -1.08 -3.09
CA ALA A 699 -29.08 -0.98 -2.59
C ALA A 699 -30.10 -1.53 -3.59
N ARG A 700 -29.84 -1.39 -4.90
CA ARG A 700 -30.71 -1.92 -5.97
C ARG A 700 -30.51 -3.41 -6.23
N GLY A 701 -29.54 -4.06 -5.57
CA GLY A 701 -29.24 -5.48 -5.78
C GLY A 701 -28.68 -5.78 -7.18
N SER A 702 -27.90 -4.86 -7.76
CA SER A 702 -27.26 -5.10 -9.05
C SER A 702 -26.23 -6.22 -8.96
N ASP A 703 -26.45 -7.32 -9.69
CA ASP A 703 -25.57 -8.50 -9.69
C ASP A 703 -24.29 -8.29 -10.50
N THR A 704 -24.24 -7.30 -11.37
CA THR A 704 -23.07 -7.04 -12.22
C THR A 704 -21.99 -6.32 -11.44
N ALA A 705 -20.82 -6.92 -11.27
CA ALA A 705 -19.73 -6.33 -10.52
C ALA A 705 -19.14 -5.12 -11.27
N VAL A 706 -19.08 -3.96 -10.60
CA VAL A 706 -18.25 -2.82 -10.99
C VAL A 706 -17.24 -2.61 -9.87
N TRP A 707 -15.97 -2.68 -10.23
CA TRP A 707 -14.88 -2.49 -9.32
C TRP A 707 -14.38 -1.04 -9.37
N VAL A 708 -14.29 -0.41 -8.22
CA VAL A 708 -13.80 0.98 -8.06
C VAL A 708 -12.56 0.96 -7.20
N ARG A 709 -11.51 1.63 -7.62
CA ARG A 709 -10.28 1.80 -6.85
C ARG A 709 -9.80 3.24 -6.92
N ILE A 710 -9.66 3.85 -5.76
CA ILE A 710 -9.03 5.16 -5.63
C ILE A 710 -7.51 4.98 -5.61
N ASP A 711 -6.78 5.92 -6.23
CA ASP A 711 -5.32 5.92 -6.36
C ASP A 711 -4.77 4.55 -6.83
N PRO A 712 -5.20 4.07 -8.03
CA PRO A 712 -4.74 2.78 -8.53
C PRO A 712 -3.22 2.80 -8.73
N PRO A 713 -2.48 1.77 -8.28
CA PRO A 713 -1.03 1.72 -8.47
C PRO A 713 -0.63 1.52 -9.93
N ASP A 714 -1.55 1.06 -10.74
CA ASP A 714 -1.37 0.59 -12.12
C ASP A 714 -2.36 1.36 -13.01
N ILE A 715 -1.89 2.36 -13.72
CA ILE A 715 -2.71 3.21 -14.60
C ILE A 715 -2.38 3.06 -16.09
N GLY A 716 -1.43 2.18 -16.43
CA GLY A 716 -1.02 1.85 -17.80
C GLY A 716 -1.70 0.62 -18.37
#